data_0160ba1b72e074f91ad991381699929e
#
_entry.id   0160ba1b72e074f91ad991381699929e
#
_cell.length_a   1.000
_cell.length_b   1.000
_cell.length_c   1.000
_cell.angle_alpha   90.00
_cell.angle_beta   90.00
_cell.angle_gamma   90.00
#
_symmetry.space_group_name_H-M   'P 1'
#
loop_
_entity.id
_entity.type
_entity.pdbx_description
1 polymer ?
#
loop_
_entity_poly.entity_id
_entity_poly.type
_entity_poly.pdbx_seq_one_letter_code
_entity_poly.pdbx_strand_id
1 'polypeptide(L)'
;MSSKPNRSNCTKNQQGLMLVGFIIVVLIITLIVFLAMYTYKLNDEIIDKFESRRWDIPATIYSRPLEISANSSISPENLEYWLTSLHYEKGHTNNTGSYTKSGNTYTIYTRGFNYGDGDVDAKQILKIEYQGNKISHLQSTEKSSSGIIRLEPINIGGIYPENNEDRILLTKETVPKPLIDALIATEDRNFYQHHGISIRGTMRALFSNLKGGSTQGGSTITQQLIKNFYLSSERTFKRKINEAIMALLLERHYTKDDILLAYLNEINLGQNGNRSVNGFGVASEFYFNKPLSELRLDQYALLVGLAKGPSYYNPKKHAERALARRNTVLENMLNQNKISQEDFLAAKDLPLKIARNPSIAKSAFPDFFDVVHRELKKYYKESDLRRAGLKIISTLDPIAQHSANQAIKNKLTTLKKSNQHTALLESALVSADVKTGELVAIVGGSNEFTGFNRAIDAKRQVGSLLKPVIYLTALQSGTYNLASSVKDEAISYQAGKSEWTPKNYNGRSHGDVPLMTALANSYNQAAVNVGMEFGLNTFQKQMHQLGITGNLSSYPSVLLGAVDLSPMQMLGVYQIFASGGYHTPIHSIRTVISEKGDVLQRNQNSIQTTPRIPPEAMYLANFATAKVITEGTAKDALALGDELNLVGKTGTTNDARDAWFAGFSGNYVSVVWVGRDDNKPFGLTGGKGALPIWIDYMRRLSLTPVHFDTPDKITEVWLENGTGKLTQEYCPNAIKVPVITEFMPKERSDCYAGDNTGSTPRKPKFDDVGTDDKAQTPSDFVVDDSEEDFVFENDTPTDTNASENSSPADAVEF
;
A
#
# COMPACT_ATOMS: atom_id res chain seq x y z
N MET A 1 -21.88 -109.52 -35.70
CA MET A 1 -20.93 -108.48 -36.12
C MET A 1 -21.29 -107.19 -35.35
N SER A 2 -20.48 -106.90 -34.33
CA SER A 2 -20.73 -105.82 -33.38
C SER A 2 -19.95 -104.58 -33.81
N SER A 3 -20.61 -103.45 -34.02
CA SER A 3 -19.96 -102.18 -34.24
C SER A 3 -19.88 -101.34 -32.91
N LYS A 4 -18.69 -101.20 -32.43
CA LYS A 4 -18.41 -100.29 -31.25
C LYS A 4 -18.58 -98.84 -31.67
N PRO A 5 -19.20 -98.00 -30.87
CA PRO A 5 -19.22 -96.55 -31.15
C PRO A 5 -17.91 -95.88 -30.69
N ASN A 6 -17.42 -95.01 -31.49
CA ASN A 6 -16.20 -94.22 -31.37
C ASN A 6 -16.26 -93.18 -30.21
N ARG A 7 -15.62 -93.41 -29.02
CA ARG A 7 -15.62 -92.61 -27.82
C ARG A 7 -14.59 -91.43 -27.82
N SER A 8 -13.86 -91.17 -28.90
CA SER A 8 -12.67 -90.34 -28.88
C SER A 8 -12.94 -88.85 -29.23
N ASN A 9 -14.11 -88.51 -29.74
CA ASN A 9 -14.41 -87.10 -30.13
C ASN A 9 -15.11 -86.20 -29.04
N CYS A 10 -15.69 -86.81 -27.99
CA CYS A 10 -16.38 -86.11 -26.93
C CYS A 10 -15.37 -85.45 -25.88
N THR A 11 -14.25 -86.05 -25.64
CA THR A 11 -13.24 -85.66 -24.64
C THR A 11 -12.39 -84.47 -25.12
N LYS A 12 -12.15 -84.30 -26.46
CA LYS A 12 -11.37 -83.15 -26.99
C LYS A 12 -12.18 -81.86 -26.98
N ASN A 13 -13.48 -81.87 -27.19
CA ASN A 13 -14.32 -80.72 -27.10
C ASN A 13 -14.47 -80.23 -25.64
N GLN A 14 -14.56 -81.12 -24.66
CA GLN A 14 -14.64 -80.74 -23.26
C GLN A 14 -13.32 -80.14 -22.76
N GLN A 15 -12.14 -80.64 -23.17
CA GLN A 15 -10.85 -80.01 -22.84
C GLN A 15 -10.67 -78.64 -23.50
N GLY A 16 -11.13 -78.41 -24.74
CA GLY A 16 -11.12 -77.12 -25.41
C GLY A 16 -11.99 -76.08 -24.69
N LEU A 17 -13.18 -76.50 -24.22
CA LEU A 17 -14.09 -75.60 -23.48
C LEU A 17 -13.52 -75.26 -22.08
N MET A 18 -12.87 -76.18 -21.38
CA MET A 18 -12.19 -75.91 -20.12
C MET A 18 -11.00 -74.96 -20.30
N LEU A 19 -10.21 -75.11 -21.37
CA LEU A 19 -9.09 -74.24 -21.68
C LEU A 19 -9.55 -72.80 -21.97
N VAL A 20 -10.61 -72.66 -22.76
CA VAL A 20 -11.24 -71.36 -23.05
C VAL A 20 -11.82 -70.72 -21.78
N GLY A 21 -12.46 -71.52 -20.91
CA GLY A 21 -12.95 -71.05 -19.61
C GLY A 21 -11.83 -70.59 -18.70
N PHE A 22 -10.69 -71.34 -18.64
CA PHE A 22 -9.51 -70.94 -17.88
C PHE A 22 -8.87 -69.64 -18.40
N ILE A 23 -8.74 -69.47 -19.72
CA ILE A 23 -8.23 -68.24 -20.35
C ILE A 23 -9.14 -67.06 -20.01
N ILE A 24 -10.47 -67.20 -20.07
CA ILE A 24 -11.42 -66.17 -19.70
C ILE A 24 -11.27 -65.79 -18.22
N VAL A 25 -11.11 -66.76 -17.31
CA VAL A 25 -10.90 -66.49 -15.88
C VAL A 25 -9.55 -65.78 -15.65
N VAL A 26 -8.48 -66.18 -16.31
CA VAL A 26 -7.19 -65.46 -16.23
C VAL A 26 -7.27 -64.06 -16.75
N LEU A 27 -7.98 -63.81 -17.89
CA LEU A 27 -8.19 -62.50 -18.43
C LEU A 27 -9.04 -61.64 -17.50
N ILE A 28 -10.07 -62.21 -16.86
CA ILE A 28 -10.87 -61.48 -15.84
C ILE A 28 -10.05 -61.12 -14.62
N ILE A 29 -9.23 -62.06 -14.11
CA ILE A 29 -8.34 -61.78 -12.97
C ILE A 29 -7.32 -60.69 -13.34
N THR A 30 -6.70 -60.74 -14.51
CA THR A 30 -5.76 -59.76 -15.00
C THR A 30 -6.44 -58.39 -15.15
N LEU A 31 -7.66 -58.37 -15.67
CA LEU A 31 -8.46 -57.15 -15.78
C LEU A 31 -8.80 -56.57 -14.39
N ILE A 32 -9.16 -57.45 -13.43
CA ILE A 32 -9.45 -56.98 -12.04
C ILE A 32 -8.22 -56.41 -11.39
N VAL A 33 -7.05 -57.09 -11.54
CA VAL A 33 -5.77 -56.58 -10.98
C VAL A 33 -5.40 -55.23 -11.64
N PHE A 34 -5.53 -55.14 -12.97
CA PHE A 34 -5.27 -53.89 -13.68
C PHE A 34 -6.19 -52.76 -13.22
N LEU A 35 -7.50 -53.01 -13.08
CA LEU A 35 -8.47 -52.07 -12.55
C LEU A 35 -8.17 -51.70 -11.10
N ALA A 36 -7.77 -52.64 -10.27
CA ALA A 36 -7.37 -52.37 -8.90
C ALA A 36 -6.13 -51.45 -8.83
N MET A 37 -5.09 -51.73 -9.62
CA MET A 37 -3.90 -50.88 -9.72
C MET A 37 -4.24 -49.48 -10.28
N TYR A 38 -5.12 -49.43 -11.27
CA TYR A 38 -5.55 -48.18 -11.85
C TYR A 38 -6.34 -47.32 -10.85
N THR A 39 -7.29 -47.95 -10.12
CA THR A 39 -8.07 -47.24 -9.08
C THR A 39 -7.18 -46.80 -7.91
N TYR A 40 -6.17 -47.59 -7.53
CA TYR A 40 -5.18 -47.23 -6.52
C TYR A 40 -4.42 -45.96 -6.92
N LYS A 41 -3.90 -45.93 -8.16
CA LYS A 41 -3.25 -44.70 -8.70
C LYS A 41 -4.14 -43.48 -8.70
N LEU A 42 -5.41 -43.63 -9.12
CA LEU A 42 -6.36 -42.53 -9.08
C LEU A 42 -6.67 -42.07 -7.66
N ASN A 43 -6.68 -43.01 -6.70
CA ASN A 43 -6.90 -42.68 -5.29
C ASN A 43 -5.76 -41.82 -4.70
N ASP A 44 -4.50 -42.20 -4.97
CA ASP A 44 -3.35 -41.40 -4.51
C ASP A 44 -3.36 -40.00 -5.14
N GLU A 45 -3.69 -39.90 -6.44
CA GLU A 45 -3.80 -38.62 -7.12
C GLU A 45 -4.91 -37.73 -6.52
N ILE A 46 -6.04 -38.31 -6.09
CA ILE A 46 -7.15 -37.59 -5.45
C ILE A 46 -6.70 -37.02 -4.11
N ILE A 47 -6.12 -37.84 -3.25
CA ILE A 47 -5.72 -37.42 -1.90
C ILE A 47 -4.65 -36.35 -1.98
N ASP A 48 -3.60 -36.57 -2.74
CA ASP A 48 -2.49 -35.61 -2.87
C ASP A 48 -2.96 -34.25 -3.39
N LYS A 49 -3.72 -34.21 -4.47
CA LYS A 49 -4.22 -32.95 -5.05
C LYS A 49 -5.30 -32.28 -4.20
N PHE A 50 -6.18 -33.06 -3.53
CA PHE A 50 -7.22 -32.48 -2.69
C PHE A 50 -6.65 -31.85 -1.43
N GLU A 51 -5.71 -32.53 -0.77
CA GLU A 51 -5.05 -32.00 0.42
C GLU A 51 -4.14 -30.81 0.08
N SER A 52 -3.34 -30.91 -1.00
CA SER A 52 -2.43 -29.82 -1.36
C SER A 52 -3.13 -28.52 -1.75
N ARG A 53 -4.29 -28.57 -2.40
CA ARG A 53 -5.04 -27.38 -2.83
C ARG A 53 -6.04 -26.85 -1.81
N ARG A 54 -6.54 -27.71 -0.93
CA ARG A 54 -7.53 -27.34 0.09
C ARG A 54 -7.00 -26.30 1.07
N TRP A 55 -5.69 -26.29 1.29
CA TRP A 55 -5.01 -25.50 2.31
C TRP A 55 -4.18 -24.34 1.77
N ASP A 56 -4.14 -24.12 0.46
CA ASP A 56 -3.44 -22.98 -0.13
C ASP A 56 -4.25 -21.69 0.05
N ILE A 57 -4.17 -21.09 1.24
CA ILE A 57 -4.81 -19.79 1.54
C ILE A 57 -3.78 -18.69 1.35
N PRO A 58 -3.94 -17.80 0.36
CA PRO A 58 -3.02 -16.70 0.18
C PRO A 58 -3.09 -15.72 1.37
N ALA A 59 -1.95 -15.12 1.70
CA ALA A 59 -1.92 -14.05 2.68
C ALA A 59 -2.71 -12.84 2.16
N THR A 60 -3.55 -12.26 3.02
CA THR A 60 -4.36 -11.08 2.71
C THR A 60 -3.83 -9.88 3.47
N ILE A 61 -3.63 -8.77 2.76
CA ILE A 61 -3.11 -7.52 3.33
C ILE A 61 -4.26 -6.52 3.47
N TYR A 62 -4.35 -5.92 4.64
CA TYR A 62 -5.34 -4.92 5.01
C TYR A 62 -4.65 -3.60 5.35
N SER A 63 -5.35 -2.48 5.17
CA SER A 63 -4.97 -1.18 5.71
C SER A 63 -5.02 -1.18 7.24
N ARG A 64 -4.62 -0.09 7.88
CA ARG A 64 -5.04 0.15 9.27
C ARG A 64 -6.55 0.38 9.34
N PRO A 65 -7.23 0.13 10.49
CA PRO A 65 -8.62 0.53 10.69
C PRO A 65 -8.76 2.06 10.72
N LEU A 66 -9.97 2.55 10.47
CA LEU A 66 -10.30 3.95 10.73
C LEU A 66 -10.74 4.11 12.19
N GLU A 67 -9.92 4.77 12.97
CA GLU A 67 -10.21 5.08 14.37
C GLU A 67 -11.01 6.39 14.47
N ILE A 68 -12.19 6.32 15.07
CA ILE A 68 -13.13 7.43 15.20
C ILE A 68 -13.35 7.71 16.68
N SER A 69 -13.21 8.96 17.08
CA SER A 69 -13.55 9.44 18.42
C SER A 69 -14.32 10.76 18.35
N ALA A 70 -14.94 11.14 19.46
CA ALA A 70 -15.51 12.47 19.57
C ALA A 70 -14.41 13.54 19.37
N ASN A 71 -14.71 14.58 18.62
CA ASN A 71 -13.79 15.64 18.19
C ASN A 71 -12.72 15.23 17.14
N SER A 72 -12.77 14.00 16.60
CA SER A 72 -11.93 13.61 15.46
C SER A 72 -12.10 14.57 14.29
N SER A 73 -11.00 14.95 13.65
CA SER A 73 -10.97 15.82 12.45
C SER A 73 -11.12 15.03 11.14
N ILE A 74 -11.87 13.92 11.18
CA ILE A 74 -12.22 13.15 9.98
C ILE A 74 -13.34 13.89 9.26
N SER A 75 -13.07 14.42 8.07
CA SER A 75 -14.11 15.13 7.31
C SER A 75 -15.21 14.19 6.80
N PRO A 76 -16.43 14.67 6.52
CA PRO A 76 -17.48 13.89 5.88
C PRO A 76 -17.04 13.22 4.58
N GLU A 77 -16.21 13.91 3.79
CA GLU A 77 -15.66 13.40 2.51
C GLU A 77 -14.72 12.21 2.75
N ASN A 78 -13.87 12.30 3.75
CA ASN A 78 -12.95 11.21 4.13
C ASN A 78 -13.70 10.00 4.66
N LEU A 79 -14.78 10.20 5.44
CA LEU A 79 -15.65 9.13 5.89
C LEU A 79 -16.36 8.46 4.70
N GLU A 80 -16.94 9.25 3.78
CA GLU A 80 -17.58 8.71 2.57
C GLU A 80 -16.59 7.98 1.66
N TYR A 81 -15.36 8.49 1.55
CA TYR A 81 -14.27 7.78 0.85
C TYR A 81 -13.97 6.41 1.47
N TRP A 82 -13.86 6.35 2.81
CA TRP A 82 -13.63 5.08 3.52
C TRP A 82 -14.78 4.10 3.31
N LEU A 83 -16.03 4.52 3.53
CA LEU A 83 -17.22 3.69 3.33
C LEU A 83 -17.35 3.20 1.88
N THR A 84 -17.04 4.06 0.91
CA THR A 84 -17.04 3.68 -0.51
C THR A 84 -15.94 2.66 -0.82
N SER A 85 -14.75 2.82 -0.24
CA SER A 85 -13.62 1.89 -0.40
C SER A 85 -13.91 0.53 0.24
N LEU A 86 -14.72 0.50 1.30
CA LEU A 86 -15.26 -0.72 1.91
C LEU A 86 -16.51 -1.27 1.19
N HIS A 87 -16.95 -0.62 0.12
CA HIS A 87 -18.16 -1.01 -0.64
C HIS A 87 -19.46 -1.01 0.20
N TYR A 88 -19.60 -0.05 1.11
CA TYR A 88 -20.85 0.14 1.85
C TYR A 88 -21.93 0.67 0.93
N GLU A 89 -23.14 0.07 0.99
CA GLU A 89 -24.31 0.57 0.25
C GLU A 89 -24.88 1.82 0.91
N LYS A 90 -25.00 2.90 0.14
CA LYS A 90 -25.73 4.08 0.56
C LYS A 90 -27.24 3.87 0.33
N GLY A 91 -28.04 3.93 1.39
CA GLY A 91 -29.50 3.77 1.29
C GLY A 91 -30.16 3.38 2.60
N HIS A 92 -31.48 3.17 2.59
CA HIS A 92 -32.28 2.88 3.78
C HIS A 92 -32.33 1.38 4.13
N THR A 93 -31.30 0.62 3.82
CA THR A 93 -31.23 -0.79 4.22
C THR A 93 -30.56 -0.87 5.59
N ASN A 94 -31.29 -1.36 6.61
CA ASN A 94 -30.73 -1.60 7.95
C ASN A 94 -29.82 -2.84 7.97
N ASN A 95 -29.12 -3.11 6.87
CA ASN A 95 -28.28 -4.28 6.72
C ASN A 95 -26.81 -3.96 7.00
N THR A 96 -26.08 -4.91 7.56
CA THR A 96 -24.62 -4.85 7.69
C THR A 96 -23.98 -4.45 6.37
N GLY A 97 -22.98 -3.56 6.39
CA GLY A 97 -22.33 -3.04 5.18
C GLY A 97 -23.14 -1.96 4.45
N SER A 98 -24.06 -1.28 5.14
CA SER A 98 -24.82 -0.15 4.60
C SER A 98 -24.70 1.10 5.47
N TYR A 99 -25.01 2.26 4.89
CA TYR A 99 -25.11 3.52 5.65
C TYR A 99 -26.17 4.45 5.08
N THR A 100 -26.69 5.30 5.94
CA THR A 100 -27.57 6.41 5.54
C THR A 100 -26.94 7.76 5.93
N LYS A 101 -27.27 8.82 5.16
CA LYS A 101 -26.90 10.18 5.45
C LYS A 101 -28.17 11.04 5.49
N SER A 102 -28.42 11.68 6.60
CA SER A 102 -29.53 12.63 6.78
C SER A 102 -28.97 13.94 7.31
N GLY A 103 -28.91 14.97 6.47
CA GLY A 103 -28.24 16.22 6.80
C GLY A 103 -26.76 15.98 7.14
N ASN A 104 -26.37 16.35 8.35
CA ASN A 104 -25.00 16.19 8.88
C ASN A 104 -24.80 14.89 9.68
N THR A 105 -25.81 14.00 9.70
CA THR A 105 -25.76 12.75 10.49
C THR A 105 -25.60 11.54 9.57
N TYR A 106 -24.64 10.68 9.92
CA TYR A 106 -24.43 9.37 9.31
C TYR A 106 -24.89 8.29 10.26
N THR A 107 -25.62 7.29 9.76
CA THR A 107 -25.92 6.05 10.46
C THR A 107 -25.31 4.90 9.69
N ILE A 108 -24.38 4.17 10.31
CA ILE A 108 -23.55 3.15 9.66
C ILE A 108 -23.78 1.81 10.36
N TYR A 109 -24.04 0.75 9.59
CA TYR A 109 -24.23 -0.63 10.06
C TYR A 109 -22.92 -1.40 9.78
N THR A 110 -22.04 -1.48 10.79
CA THR A 110 -20.66 -2.01 10.61
C THR A 110 -20.63 -3.52 10.47
N ARG A 111 -19.59 -4.03 9.81
CA ARG A 111 -19.35 -5.48 9.63
C ARG A 111 -18.66 -6.11 10.83
N GLY A 112 -17.93 -5.29 11.61
CA GLY A 112 -16.99 -5.79 12.61
C GLY A 112 -15.73 -6.39 11.98
N PHE A 113 -14.69 -6.65 12.78
CA PHE A 113 -13.45 -7.24 12.30
C PHE A 113 -12.71 -7.97 13.42
N ASN A 114 -12.02 -9.06 13.09
CA ASN A 114 -11.19 -9.84 14.02
C ASN A 114 -9.70 -9.55 13.76
N TYR A 115 -9.05 -8.88 14.73
CA TYR A 115 -7.64 -8.48 14.68
C TYR A 115 -6.69 -9.52 15.29
N GLY A 116 -7.20 -10.66 15.73
CA GLY A 116 -6.44 -11.72 16.40
C GLY A 116 -6.31 -11.53 17.92
N ASP A 117 -5.83 -12.57 18.62
CA ASP A 117 -5.64 -12.59 20.10
C ASP A 117 -6.88 -12.15 20.91
N GLY A 118 -8.08 -12.37 20.36
CA GLY A 118 -9.33 -11.94 21.01
C GLY A 118 -9.68 -10.46 20.80
N ASP A 119 -8.87 -9.68 20.09
CA ASP A 119 -9.21 -8.31 19.69
C ASP A 119 -10.22 -8.34 18.53
N VAL A 120 -11.49 -8.19 18.84
CA VAL A 120 -12.61 -8.31 17.91
C VAL A 120 -13.55 -7.11 18.03
N ASP A 121 -13.74 -6.40 16.92
CA ASP A 121 -14.82 -5.42 16.82
C ASP A 121 -16.12 -6.14 16.43
N ALA A 122 -17.15 -6.01 17.25
CA ALA A 122 -18.47 -6.55 16.96
C ALA A 122 -19.19 -5.74 15.86
N LYS A 123 -20.19 -6.36 15.24
CA LYS A 123 -21.14 -5.64 14.37
C LYS A 123 -21.95 -4.67 15.23
N GLN A 124 -22.03 -3.42 14.81
CA GLN A 124 -22.68 -2.36 15.57
C GLN A 124 -23.29 -1.29 14.65
N ILE A 125 -24.17 -0.48 15.23
CA ILE A 125 -24.73 0.69 14.57
C ILE A 125 -24.03 1.91 15.13
N LEU A 126 -23.38 2.68 14.24
CA LEU A 126 -22.72 3.94 14.56
C LEU A 126 -23.57 5.10 14.08
N LYS A 127 -23.76 6.09 14.93
CA LYS A 127 -24.36 7.36 14.59
C LYS A 127 -23.30 8.46 14.78
N ILE A 128 -22.97 9.15 13.71
CA ILE A 128 -21.92 10.18 13.65
C ILE A 128 -22.57 11.50 13.24
N GLU A 129 -22.48 12.51 14.07
CA GLU A 129 -22.98 13.86 13.76
C GLU A 129 -21.80 14.82 13.54
N TYR A 130 -21.90 15.63 12.49
CA TYR A 130 -20.87 16.57 12.09
C TYR A 130 -21.26 18.02 12.39
N GLN A 131 -20.26 18.81 12.85
CA GLN A 131 -20.30 20.27 12.86
C GLN A 131 -19.12 20.77 12.01
N GLY A 132 -19.43 21.23 10.79
CA GLY A 132 -18.40 21.47 9.78
C GLY A 132 -17.65 20.18 9.42
N ASN A 133 -16.33 20.20 9.54
CA ASN A 133 -15.46 19.05 9.24
C ASN A 133 -15.07 18.22 10.48
N LYS A 134 -15.64 18.52 11.65
CA LYS A 134 -15.34 17.80 12.90
C LYS A 134 -16.53 16.97 13.35
N ILE A 135 -16.27 15.83 13.95
CA ILE A 135 -17.28 14.99 14.58
C ILE A 135 -17.67 15.65 15.90
N SER A 136 -18.94 16.12 15.99
CA SER A 136 -19.49 16.74 17.19
C SER A 136 -20.12 15.73 18.15
N HIS A 137 -20.70 14.65 17.62
CA HIS A 137 -21.31 13.60 18.43
C HIS A 137 -21.09 12.22 17.81
N LEU A 138 -20.72 11.25 18.65
CA LEU A 138 -20.48 9.87 18.28
C LEU A 138 -21.24 8.95 19.22
N GLN A 139 -22.11 8.12 18.67
CA GLN A 139 -22.90 7.14 19.42
C GLN A 139 -22.77 5.76 18.78
N SER A 140 -22.66 4.73 19.61
CA SER A 140 -22.59 3.33 19.19
C SER A 140 -23.58 2.48 19.99
N THR A 141 -24.09 1.39 19.39
CA THR A 141 -24.85 0.36 20.11
C THR A 141 -23.99 -0.47 21.04
N GLU A 142 -22.69 -0.60 20.74
CA GLU A 142 -21.71 -1.25 21.60
C GLU A 142 -20.94 -0.20 22.41
N LYS A 143 -20.73 -0.47 23.70
CA LYS A 143 -19.94 0.43 24.55
C LYS A 143 -18.44 0.17 24.33
N SER A 144 -17.72 1.14 23.76
CA SER A 144 -16.26 1.13 23.78
C SER A 144 -15.75 1.68 25.10
N SER A 145 -14.90 0.93 25.79
CA SER A 145 -14.25 1.35 27.05
C SER A 145 -13.26 2.50 26.84
N SER A 146 -12.71 2.65 25.62
CA SER A 146 -11.72 3.66 25.27
C SER A 146 -12.32 4.93 24.66
N GLY A 147 -13.62 4.93 24.33
CA GLY A 147 -14.25 6.03 23.57
C GLY A 147 -13.79 6.13 22.09
N ILE A 148 -12.95 5.20 21.64
CA ILE A 148 -12.52 5.07 20.25
C ILE A 148 -13.31 3.94 19.59
N ILE A 149 -13.88 4.20 18.44
CA ILE A 149 -14.60 3.22 17.62
C ILE A 149 -13.82 3.02 16.34
N ARG A 150 -13.67 1.75 15.92
CA ARG A 150 -12.97 1.41 14.66
C ARG A 150 -13.99 1.01 13.59
N LEU A 151 -13.80 1.52 12.37
CA LEU A 151 -14.33 0.89 11.18
C LEU A 151 -13.30 -0.08 10.63
N GLU A 152 -13.78 -1.18 10.08
CA GLU A 152 -12.94 -2.26 9.59
C GLU A 152 -11.88 -1.77 8.58
N PRO A 153 -10.71 -2.44 8.52
CA PRO A 153 -9.65 -2.10 7.59
C PRO A 153 -10.03 -2.49 6.16
N ILE A 154 -9.53 -1.72 5.19
CA ILE A 154 -9.73 -1.97 3.76
C ILE A 154 -8.80 -3.11 3.30
N ASN A 155 -9.34 -4.10 2.58
CA ASN A 155 -8.52 -5.11 1.91
C ASN A 155 -7.78 -4.45 0.73
N ILE A 156 -6.44 -4.47 0.77
CA ILE A 156 -5.59 -3.84 -0.25
C ILE A 156 -4.98 -4.84 -1.24
N GLY A 157 -5.17 -6.14 -1.01
CA GLY A 157 -4.72 -7.19 -1.91
C GLY A 157 -4.28 -8.46 -1.20
N GLY A 158 -3.91 -9.47 -1.97
CA GLY A 158 -3.41 -10.75 -1.49
C GLY A 158 -2.12 -11.18 -2.20
N ILE A 159 -1.32 -12.03 -1.53
CA ILE A 159 -0.10 -12.62 -2.09
C ILE A 159 -0.48 -14.01 -2.64
N TYR A 160 -0.77 -14.06 -3.93
CA TYR A 160 -1.31 -15.25 -4.59
C TYR A 160 -0.22 -16.21 -5.09
N PRO A 161 -0.53 -17.52 -5.26
CA PRO A 161 0.30 -18.45 -5.99
C PRO A 161 0.60 -18.02 -7.44
N GLU A 162 1.62 -18.61 -8.06
CA GLU A 162 2.09 -18.22 -9.42
C GLU A 162 1.04 -18.33 -10.54
N ASN A 163 -0.04 -19.10 -10.31
CA ASN A 163 -1.10 -19.31 -11.28
C ASN A 163 -2.02 -18.10 -11.52
N ASN A 164 -1.76 -16.94 -10.93
CA ASN A 164 -2.58 -15.73 -11.07
C ASN A 164 -4.08 -15.92 -10.76
N GLU A 165 -4.43 -16.83 -9.87
CA GLU A 165 -5.80 -17.04 -9.43
C GLU A 165 -6.08 -16.24 -8.16
N ASP A 166 -7.04 -15.34 -8.23
CA ASP A 166 -7.58 -14.66 -7.05
C ASP A 166 -8.40 -15.68 -6.23
N ARG A 167 -8.21 -15.74 -4.90
CA ARG A 167 -8.96 -16.65 -4.03
C ARG A 167 -9.49 -15.93 -2.80
N ILE A 168 -10.78 -16.08 -2.56
CA ILE A 168 -11.45 -15.70 -1.31
C ILE A 168 -12.06 -16.98 -0.79
N LEU A 169 -11.39 -17.62 0.16
CA LEU A 169 -11.83 -18.91 0.68
C LEU A 169 -13.04 -18.76 1.58
N LEU A 170 -14.02 -19.61 1.30
CA LEU A 170 -15.20 -19.82 2.12
C LEU A 170 -14.91 -20.93 3.13
N THR A 171 -15.36 -20.73 4.37
CA THR A 171 -15.38 -21.76 5.41
C THR A 171 -16.80 -22.23 5.66
N LYS A 172 -17.00 -23.32 6.39
CA LYS A 172 -18.36 -23.84 6.70
C LYS A 172 -19.21 -22.79 7.39
N GLU A 173 -18.60 -21.94 8.19
CA GLU A 173 -19.27 -20.89 8.96
C GLU A 173 -19.64 -19.67 8.12
N THR A 174 -18.89 -19.43 7.02
CA THR A 174 -19.06 -18.24 6.19
C THR A 174 -19.95 -18.46 4.98
N VAL A 175 -20.30 -19.72 4.65
CA VAL A 175 -21.18 -20.03 3.51
C VAL A 175 -22.64 -19.75 3.84
N PRO A 176 -23.31 -18.82 3.10
CA PRO A 176 -24.71 -18.52 3.35
C PRO A 176 -25.61 -19.67 2.95
N LYS A 177 -26.57 -20.03 3.83
CA LYS A 177 -27.55 -21.09 3.56
C LYS A 177 -28.32 -20.91 2.25
N PRO A 178 -28.78 -19.69 1.85
CA PRO A 178 -29.47 -19.49 0.57
C PRO A 178 -28.63 -19.87 -0.66
N LEU A 179 -27.30 -19.72 -0.60
CA LEU A 179 -26.40 -20.16 -1.68
C LEU A 179 -26.37 -21.69 -1.80
N ILE A 180 -26.26 -22.40 -0.68
CA ILE A 180 -26.30 -23.89 -0.63
C ILE A 180 -27.64 -24.38 -1.18
N ASP A 181 -28.74 -23.80 -0.74
CA ASP A 181 -30.09 -24.16 -1.18
C ASP A 181 -30.28 -23.92 -2.68
N ALA A 182 -29.78 -22.80 -3.22
CA ALA A 182 -29.83 -22.50 -4.67
C ALA A 182 -29.01 -23.50 -5.49
N LEU A 183 -27.79 -23.81 -5.02
CA LEU A 183 -26.87 -24.74 -5.69
C LEU A 183 -27.45 -26.16 -5.74
N ILE A 184 -27.88 -26.68 -4.59
CA ILE A 184 -28.48 -28.04 -4.51
C ILE A 184 -29.75 -28.10 -5.32
N ALA A 185 -30.65 -27.12 -5.23
CA ALA A 185 -31.87 -27.08 -5.99
C ALA A 185 -31.65 -27.10 -7.49
N THR A 186 -30.53 -26.56 -7.98
CA THR A 186 -30.28 -26.38 -9.41
C THR A 186 -29.34 -27.42 -10.01
N GLU A 187 -28.21 -27.70 -9.34
CA GLU A 187 -27.16 -28.55 -9.91
C GLU A 187 -27.31 -30.03 -9.49
N ASP A 188 -27.71 -30.30 -8.23
CA ASP A 188 -27.78 -31.69 -7.74
C ASP A 188 -28.80 -31.86 -6.59
N ARG A 189 -30.07 -32.06 -6.92
CA ARG A 189 -31.16 -32.14 -5.95
C ARG A 189 -31.00 -33.21 -4.89
N ASN A 190 -30.27 -34.29 -5.20
CA ASN A 190 -30.07 -35.45 -4.34
C ASN A 190 -28.64 -35.54 -3.81
N PHE A 191 -27.91 -34.41 -3.76
CA PHE A 191 -26.50 -34.39 -3.42
C PHE A 191 -26.18 -35.17 -2.13
N TYR A 192 -26.96 -35.01 -1.09
CA TYR A 192 -26.77 -35.69 0.19
C TYR A 192 -27.25 -37.17 0.21
N GLN A 193 -27.87 -37.67 -0.88
CA GLN A 193 -28.47 -39.01 -0.91
C GLN A 193 -27.69 -40.03 -1.75
N HIS A 194 -26.82 -39.59 -2.68
CA HIS A 194 -26.00 -40.47 -3.48
C HIS A 194 -24.53 -40.48 -3.04
N HIS A 195 -23.76 -41.45 -3.53
CA HIS A 195 -22.32 -41.59 -3.30
C HIS A 195 -21.52 -41.25 -4.55
N GLY A 196 -21.36 -39.95 -4.87
CA GLY A 196 -20.54 -39.45 -5.98
C GLY A 196 -21.24 -39.46 -7.34
N ILE A 197 -22.09 -40.42 -7.62
CA ILE A 197 -22.77 -40.60 -8.89
C ILE A 197 -24.28 -40.72 -8.67
N SER A 198 -25.07 -40.04 -9.46
CA SER A 198 -26.53 -40.19 -9.49
C SER A 198 -26.97 -41.08 -10.68
N ILE A 199 -27.19 -42.39 -10.42
CA ILE A 199 -27.63 -43.36 -11.46
C ILE A 199 -28.94 -42.90 -12.06
N ARG A 200 -29.92 -42.48 -11.23
CA ARG A 200 -31.22 -41.98 -11.67
C ARG A 200 -31.09 -40.70 -12.51
N GLY A 201 -30.20 -39.78 -12.12
CA GLY A 201 -29.91 -38.55 -12.86
C GLY A 201 -29.28 -38.83 -14.22
N THR A 202 -28.31 -39.74 -14.28
CA THR A 202 -27.61 -40.15 -15.50
C THR A 202 -28.57 -40.85 -16.48
N MET A 203 -29.41 -41.76 -16.01
CA MET A 203 -30.43 -42.43 -16.85
C MET A 203 -31.46 -41.46 -17.40
N ARG A 204 -31.97 -40.56 -16.55
CA ARG A 204 -32.91 -39.51 -16.99
C ARG A 204 -32.31 -38.62 -18.08
N ALA A 205 -31.08 -38.16 -17.90
CA ALA A 205 -30.37 -37.35 -18.91
C ALA A 205 -30.14 -38.10 -20.22
N LEU A 206 -29.81 -39.40 -20.16
CA LEU A 206 -29.65 -40.25 -21.32
C LEU A 206 -30.97 -40.37 -22.09
N PHE A 207 -32.10 -40.67 -21.41
CA PHE A 207 -33.43 -40.75 -22.03
C PHE A 207 -33.91 -39.41 -22.59
N SER A 208 -33.66 -38.30 -21.89
CA SER A 208 -34.03 -36.96 -22.37
C SER A 208 -33.25 -36.57 -23.63
N ASN A 209 -31.97 -36.86 -23.68
CA ASN A 209 -31.09 -36.58 -24.82
C ASN A 209 -31.46 -37.46 -26.06
N LEU A 210 -31.89 -38.70 -25.84
CA LEU A 210 -32.34 -39.60 -26.92
C LEU A 210 -33.69 -39.17 -27.52
N LYS A 211 -34.54 -38.48 -26.74
CA LYS A 211 -35.86 -37.99 -27.20
C LYS A 211 -35.84 -36.60 -27.84
N GLY A 212 -34.63 -36.02 -28.07
CA GLY A 212 -34.50 -34.70 -28.70
C GLY A 212 -34.90 -33.51 -27.79
N GLY A 213 -35.04 -33.73 -26.49
CA GLY A 213 -35.31 -32.69 -25.49
C GLY A 213 -34.09 -31.84 -25.22
N SER A 214 -34.28 -30.71 -24.56
CA SER A 214 -33.17 -29.83 -24.12
C SER A 214 -32.14 -30.64 -23.31
N THR A 215 -30.85 -30.49 -23.62
CA THR A 215 -29.74 -31.18 -22.96
C THR A 215 -29.81 -30.98 -21.43
N GLN A 216 -30.32 -31.95 -20.69
CA GLN A 216 -30.29 -31.98 -19.22
C GLN A 216 -29.00 -32.59 -18.76
N GLY A 217 -28.30 -31.87 -17.86
CA GLY A 217 -27.08 -32.34 -17.21
C GLY A 217 -27.40 -33.42 -16.18
N GLY A 218 -26.74 -34.59 -16.29
CA GLY A 218 -26.85 -35.69 -15.33
C GLY A 218 -25.62 -35.84 -14.42
N SER A 219 -24.69 -34.88 -14.43
CA SER A 219 -23.48 -34.91 -13.59
C SER A 219 -23.76 -34.31 -12.21
N THR A 220 -23.26 -34.97 -11.16
CA THR A 220 -23.36 -34.52 -9.78
C THR A 220 -22.36 -33.38 -9.46
N ILE A 221 -22.57 -32.67 -8.35
CA ILE A 221 -21.59 -31.65 -7.82
C ILE A 221 -20.22 -32.29 -7.66
N THR A 222 -20.12 -33.50 -7.10
CA THR A 222 -18.88 -34.27 -6.95
C THR A 222 -18.20 -34.52 -8.29
N GLN A 223 -18.94 -34.93 -9.32
CA GLN A 223 -18.39 -35.13 -10.67
C GLN A 223 -17.94 -33.80 -11.31
N GLN A 224 -18.67 -32.72 -11.08
CA GLN A 224 -18.25 -31.38 -11.56
C GLN A 224 -16.97 -30.90 -10.86
N LEU A 225 -16.83 -31.16 -9.56
CA LEU A 225 -15.61 -30.86 -8.81
C LEU A 225 -14.40 -31.62 -9.37
N ILE A 226 -14.54 -32.94 -9.56
CA ILE A 226 -13.50 -33.77 -10.16
C ILE A 226 -13.12 -33.26 -11.55
N LYS A 227 -14.08 -32.91 -12.37
CA LYS A 227 -13.82 -32.39 -13.72
C LYS A 227 -12.97 -31.10 -13.66
N ASN A 228 -13.30 -30.18 -12.76
CA ASN A 228 -12.63 -28.89 -12.67
C ASN A 228 -11.26 -28.98 -12.00
N PHE A 229 -11.07 -29.94 -11.09
CA PHE A 229 -9.91 -30.05 -10.22
C PHE A 229 -8.81 -30.95 -10.78
N TYR A 230 -9.20 -32.08 -11.43
CA TYR A 230 -8.28 -33.18 -11.76
C TYR A 230 -8.16 -33.45 -13.26
N LEU A 231 -9.12 -33.03 -14.07
CA LEU A 231 -9.25 -33.50 -15.45
C LEU A 231 -9.09 -32.37 -16.46
N SER A 232 -8.61 -32.73 -17.66
CA SER A 232 -8.52 -31.76 -18.77
C SER A 232 -9.90 -31.41 -19.35
N SER A 233 -9.97 -30.30 -20.10
CA SER A 233 -11.21 -29.85 -20.77
C SER A 233 -11.65 -30.76 -21.90
N GLU A 234 -10.91 -31.78 -22.30
CA GLU A 234 -11.23 -32.72 -23.39
C GLU A 234 -12.49 -33.52 -23.12
N ARG A 235 -13.32 -33.69 -24.15
CA ARG A 235 -14.57 -34.44 -24.05
C ARG A 235 -14.39 -35.86 -24.54
N THR A 236 -13.76 -36.76 -23.75
CA THR A 236 -13.55 -38.17 -24.09
C THR A 236 -14.32 -39.11 -23.14
N PHE A 237 -14.68 -40.30 -23.62
CA PHE A 237 -15.31 -41.36 -22.80
C PHE A 237 -14.39 -41.77 -21.65
N LYS A 238 -13.10 -41.90 -21.90
CA LYS A 238 -12.10 -42.23 -20.89
C LYS A 238 -12.10 -41.21 -19.72
N ARG A 239 -12.13 -39.92 -20.05
CA ARG A 239 -12.25 -38.87 -19.04
C ARG A 239 -13.53 -38.99 -18.22
N LYS A 240 -14.69 -39.32 -18.86
CA LYS A 240 -15.99 -39.46 -18.17
C LYS A 240 -16.01 -40.67 -17.22
N ILE A 241 -15.34 -41.79 -17.58
CA ILE A 241 -15.15 -42.95 -16.70
C ILE A 241 -14.26 -42.59 -15.50
N ASN A 242 -13.15 -41.91 -15.75
CA ASN A 242 -12.26 -41.46 -14.65
C ASN A 242 -13.02 -40.52 -13.72
N GLU A 243 -13.78 -39.57 -14.26
CA GLU A 243 -14.62 -38.64 -13.46
C GLU A 243 -15.58 -39.43 -12.54
N ALA A 244 -16.20 -40.50 -13.05
CA ALA A 244 -17.09 -41.30 -12.24
C ALA A 244 -16.34 -42.11 -11.12
N ILE A 245 -15.23 -42.75 -11.49
CA ILE A 245 -14.44 -43.51 -10.52
C ILE A 245 -13.88 -42.56 -9.44
N MET A 246 -13.30 -41.44 -9.84
CA MET A 246 -12.72 -40.46 -8.92
C MET A 246 -13.79 -39.84 -8.01
N ALA A 247 -15.03 -39.62 -8.52
CA ALA A 247 -16.13 -39.11 -7.70
C ALA A 247 -16.55 -40.09 -6.59
N LEU A 248 -16.54 -41.39 -6.88
CA LEU A 248 -16.79 -42.44 -5.86
C LEU A 248 -15.67 -42.51 -4.82
N LEU A 249 -14.42 -42.44 -5.28
CA LEU A 249 -13.23 -42.44 -4.38
C LEU A 249 -13.21 -41.18 -3.49
N LEU A 250 -13.52 -39.99 -4.03
CA LEU A 250 -13.53 -38.75 -3.25
C LEU A 250 -14.56 -38.84 -2.11
N GLU A 251 -15.78 -39.32 -2.38
CA GLU A 251 -16.82 -39.47 -1.36
C GLU A 251 -16.57 -40.59 -0.33
N ARG A 252 -15.59 -41.46 -0.60
CA ARG A 252 -15.12 -42.45 0.39
C ARG A 252 -14.21 -41.79 1.43
N HIS A 253 -13.46 -40.77 1.06
CA HIS A 253 -12.45 -40.13 1.92
C HIS A 253 -12.96 -38.86 2.62
N TYR A 254 -13.88 -38.13 1.98
CA TYR A 254 -14.33 -36.82 2.43
C TYR A 254 -15.83 -36.74 2.62
N THR A 255 -16.26 -35.92 3.58
CA THR A 255 -17.69 -35.69 3.83
C THR A 255 -18.33 -34.90 2.72
N LYS A 256 -19.66 -35.00 2.61
CA LYS A 256 -20.45 -34.21 1.65
C LYS A 256 -20.21 -32.71 1.81
N ASP A 257 -20.09 -32.23 3.05
CA ASP A 257 -19.84 -30.83 3.35
C ASP A 257 -18.45 -30.37 2.94
N ASP A 258 -17.43 -31.25 3.08
CA ASP A 258 -16.08 -30.95 2.60
C ASP A 258 -16.02 -30.84 1.08
N ILE A 259 -16.72 -31.74 0.40
CA ILE A 259 -16.83 -31.75 -1.07
C ILE A 259 -17.60 -30.52 -1.58
N LEU A 260 -18.69 -30.15 -0.92
CA LEU A 260 -19.47 -28.97 -1.24
C LEU A 260 -18.64 -27.70 -1.05
N LEU A 261 -17.92 -27.59 0.07
CA LEU A 261 -17.05 -26.46 0.37
C LEU A 261 -15.92 -26.34 -0.67
N ALA A 262 -15.29 -27.45 -1.05
CA ALA A 262 -14.29 -27.46 -2.11
C ALA A 262 -14.88 -27.01 -3.46
N TYR A 263 -16.09 -27.46 -3.80
CA TYR A 263 -16.79 -27.02 -5.00
C TYR A 263 -17.05 -25.52 -5.00
N LEU A 264 -17.56 -24.97 -3.87
CA LEU A 264 -17.85 -23.56 -3.72
C LEU A 264 -16.61 -22.67 -3.87
N ASN A 265 -15.44 -23.19 -3.53
CA ASN A 265 -14.16 -22.48 -3.63
C ASN A 265 -13.46 -22.62 -4.99
N GLU A 266 -13.78 -23.66 -5.79
CA GLU A 266 -13.01 -24.00 -7.00
C GLU A 266 -13.76 -23.78 -8.32
N ILE A 267 -15.12 -23.75 -8.30
CA ILE A 267 -15.88 -23.66 -9.55
C ILE A 267 -15.57 -22.37 -10.31
N ASN A 268 -15.28 -22.49 -11.61
CA ASN A 268 -15.10 -21.31 -12.46
C ASN A 268 -16.46 -20.64 -12.74
N LEU A 269 -16.56 -19.36 -12.42
CA LEU A 269 -17.77 -18.54 -12.56
C LEU A 269 -17.58 -17.35 -13.51
N GLY A 270 -16.41 -17.22 -14.14
CA GLY A 270 -16.18 -16.13 -15.08
C GLY A 270 -14.72 -15.94 -15.45
N GLN A 271 -14.45 -14.82 -16.14
CA GLN A 271 -13.10 -14.42 -16.51
C GLN A 271 -12.98 -12.89 -16.47
N ASN A 272 -11.87 -12.42 -15.91
CA ASN A 272 -11.49 -11.01 -15.83
C ASN A 272 -10.15 -10.80 -16.57
N GLY A 273 -10.20 -10.37 -17.83
CA GLY A 273 -9.03 -10.37 -18.71
C GLY A 273 -8.44 -11.76 -18.85
N ASN A 274 -7.17 -11.94 -18.47
CA ASN A 274 -6.47 -13.23 -18.50
C ASN A 274 -6.60 -14.04 -17.20
N ARG A 275 -7.36 -13.56 -16.20
CA ARG A 275 -7.55 -14.21 -14.90
C ARG A 275 -8.89 -14.91 -14.82
N SER A 276 -8.91 -16.15 -14.32
CA SER A 276 -10.15 -16.88 -14.03
C SER A 276 -10.79 -16.38 -12.73
N VAL A 277 -12.12 -16.28 -12.72
CA VAL A 277 -12.93 -16.00 -11.54
C VAL A 277 -13.35 -17.35 -10.96
N ASN A 278 -12.57 -17.87 -10.00
CA ASN A 278 -12.80 -19.17 -9.39
C ASN A 278 -13.35 -19.01 -7.97
N GLY A 279 -14.38 -19.80 -7.65
CA GLY A 279 -15.09 -19.78 -6.38
C GLY A 279 -16.13 -18.67 -6.24
N PHE A 280 -17.12 -18.93 -5.37
CA PHE A 280 -18.25 -18.02 -5.14
C PHE A 280 -17.83 -16.76 -4.36
N GLY A 281 -16.81 -16.85 -3.51
CA GLY A 281 -16.27 -15.69 -2.79
C GLY A 281 -15.73 -14.64 -3.77
N VAL A 282 -14.84 -15.06 -4.68
CA VAL A 282 -14.27 -14.19 -5.73
C VAL A 282 -15.37 -13.70 -6.69
N ALA A 283 -16.30 -14.57 -7.07
CA ALA A 283 -17.39 -14.20 -7.96
C ALA A 283 -18.31 -13.13 -7.36
N SER A 284 -18.55 -13.17 -6.04
CA SER A 284 -19.31 -12.15 -5.31
C SER A 284 -18.68 -10.78 -5.45
N GLU A 285 -17.41 -10.67 -5.16
CA GLU A 285 -16.66 -9.42 -5.33
C GLU A 285 -16.59 -8.98 -6.79
N PHE A 286 -16.33 -9.92 -7.72
CA PHE A 286 -16.20 -9.61 -9.15
C PHE A 286 -17.48 -9.09 -9.80
N TYR A 287 -18.63 -9.66 -9.43
CA TYR A 287 -19.90 -9.26 -10.04
C TYR A 287 -20.65 -8.19 -9.25
N PHE A 288 -20.44 -8.10 -7.94
CA PHE A 288 -21.24 -7.23 -7.08
C PHE A 288 -20.45 -6.27 -6.19
N ASN A 289 -19.10 -6.39 -6.10
CA ASN A 289 -18.24 -5.68 -5.15
C ASN A 289 -18.73 -5.83 -3.68
N LYS A 290 -19.17 -7.04 -3.32
CA LYS A 290 -19.70 -7.32 -1.99
C LYS A 290 -19.18 -8.64 -1.44
N PRO A 291 -18.99 -8.74 -0.13
CA PRO A 291 -18.81 -10.02 0.53
C PRO A 291 -19.98 -10.96 0.22
N LEU A 292 -19.70 -12.25 0.09
CA LEU A 292 -20.72 -13.25 -0.23
C LEU A 292 -21.89 -13.24 0.76
N SER A 293 -21.62 -12.98 2.04
CA SER A 293 -22.64 -12.92 3.11
C SER A 293 -23.65 -11.76 2.97
N GLU A 294 -23.36 -10.77 2.16
CA GLU A 294 -24.19 -9.57 1.95
C GLU A 294 -25.01 -9.62 0.65
N LEU A 295 -24.91 -10.72 -0.08
CA LEU A 295 -25.69 -10.88 -1.29
C LEU A 295 -27.17 -11.14 -0.97
N ARG A 296 -28.02 -10.71 -1.91
CA ARG A 296 -29.45 -10.99 -1.88
C ARG A 296 -29.76 -12.32 -2.58
N LEU A 297 -30.95 -12.82 -2.40
CA LEU A 297 -31.42 -14.07 -2.99
C LEU A 297 -31.27 -14.10 -4.53
N ASP A 298 -31.62 -13.01 -5.23
CA ASP A 298 -31.45 -12.86 -6.67
C ASP A 298 -29.98 -12.93 -7.10
N GLN A 299 -29.07 -12.42 -6.30
CA GLN A 299 -27.64 -12.43 -6.58
C GLN A 299 -27.03 -13.84 -6.37
N TYR A 300 -27.42 -14.56 -5.30
CA TYR A 300 -27.05 -15.97 -5.15
C TYR A 300 -27.54 -16.82 -6.32
N ALA A 301 -28.80 -16.63 -6.73
CA ALA A 301 -29.37 -17.35 -7.87
C ALA A 301 -28.62 -17.05 -9.18
N LEU A 302 -28.15 -15.80 -9.37
CA LEU A 302 -27.34 -15.45 -10.53
C LEU A 302 -26.00 -16.19 -10.51
N LEU A 303 -25.24 -16.14 -9.39
CA LEU A 303 -23.96 -16.83 -9.27
C LEU A 303 -24.07 -18.33 -9.52
N VAL A 304 -25.08 -18.98 -8.95
CA VAL A 304 -25.36 -20.40 -9.20
C VAL A 304 -25.69 -20.63 -10.68
N GLY A 305 -26.41 -19.72 -11.29
CA GLY A 305 -26.74 -19.78 -12.72
C GLY A 305 -25.51 -19.81 -13.64
N LEU A 306 -24.42 -19.10 -13.21
CA LEU A 306 -23.15 -19.04 -13.95
C LEU A 306 -22.40 -20.38 -13.99
N ALA A 307 -22.53 -21.23 -12.95
CA ALA A 307 -21.86 -22.53 -12.87
C ALA A 307 -22.12 -23.42 -14.10
N LYS A 308 -23.29 -23.33 -14.73
CA LYS A 308 -23.63 -24.09 -15.93
C LYS A 308 -22.81 -23.71 -17.16
N GLY A 309 -22.38 -22.44 -17.24
CA GLY A 309 -21.61 -21.94 -18.40
C GLY A 309 -21.27 -20.47 -18.24
N PRO A 310 -20.16 -20.16 -17.55
CA PRO A 310 -19.81 -18.79 -17.16
C PRO A 310 -19.69 -17.81 -18.34
N SER A 311 -19.11 -18.26 -19.44
CA SER A 311 -18.98 -17.43 -20.66
C SER A 311 -20.32 -17.19 -21.37
N TYR A 312 -21.16 -18.19 -21.41
CA TYR A 312 -22.47 -18.12 -22.11
C TYR A 312 -23.50 -17.28 -21.36
N TYR A 313 -23.48 -17.36 -20.01
CA TYR A 313 -24.37 -16.61 -19.11
C TYR A 313 -23.71 -15.36 -18.50
N ASN A 314 -22.55 -14.90 -19.03
CA ASN A 314 -21.84 -13.75 -18.51
C ASN A 314 -22.75 -12.51 -18.43
N PRO A 315 -23.06 -11.98 -17.21
CA PRO A 315 -24.02 -10.90 -17.07
C PRO A 315 -23.52 -9.55 -17.62
N LYS A 316 -22.19 -9.37 -17.73
CA LYS A 316 -21.57 -8.17 -18.33
C LYS A 316 -21.68 -8.14 -19.85
N LYS A 317 -21.79 -9.33 -20.49
CA LYS A 317 -21.85 -9.48 -21.96
C LYS A 317 -23.23 -9.87 -22.45
N HIS A 318 -23.98 -10.65 -21.67
CA HIS A 318 -25.24 -11.31 -22.06
C HIS A 318 -26.29 -11.18 -20.96
N ALA A 319 -26.66 -9.93 -20.60
CA ALA A 319 -27.56 -9.63 -19.49
C ALA A 319 -28.90 -10.37 -19.51
N GLU A 320 -29.56 -10.48 -20.70
CA GLU A 320 -30.83 -11.16 -20.83
C GLU A 320 -30.75 -12.68 -20.57
N ARG A 321 -29.67 -13.32 -21.08
CA ARG A 321 -29.45 -14.76 -20.83
C ARG A 321 -29.14 -15.02 -19.36
N ALA A 322 -28.36 -14.12 -18.73
CA ALA A 322 -28.08 -14.20 -17.33
C ALA A 322 -29.32 -14.03 -16.46
N LEU A 323 -30.20 -13.08 -16.82
CA LEU A 323 -31.46 -12.83 -16.14
C LEU A 323 -32.41 -14.05 -16.25
N ALA A 324 -32.57 -14.60 -17.45
CA ALA A 324 -33.38 -15.81 -17.68
C ALA A 324 -32.83 -17.01 -16.88
N ARG A 325 -31.48 -17.18 -16.83
CA ARG A 325 -30.86 -18.27 -16.07
C ARG A 325 -31.02 -18.09 -14.57
N ARG A 326 -30.85 -16.85 -14.05
CA ARG A 326 -31.15 -16.50 -12.65
C ARG A 326 -32.59 -16.92 -12.29
N ASN A 327 -33.55 -16.52 -13.09
CA ASN A 327 -34.95 -16.82 -12.84
C ASN A 327 -35.25 -18.35 -12.87
N THR A 328 -34.57 -19.12 -13.75
CA THR A 328 -34.60 -20.59 -13.70
C THR A 328 -34.10 -21.15 -12.37
N VAL A 329 -33.03 -20.56 -11.78
CA VAL A 329 -32.55 -20.99 -10.46
C VAL A 329 -33.59 -20.70 -9.39
N LEU A 330 -34.17 -19.49 -9.37
CA LEU A 330 -35.23 -19.12 -8.43
C LEU A 330 -36.47 -20.06 -8.55
N GLU A 331 -36.86 -20.40 -9.75
CA GLU A 331 -37.94 -21.38 -10.01
C GLU A 331 -37.59 -22.78 -9.44
N ASN A 332 -36.34 -23.23 -9.60
CA ASN A 332 -35.88 -24.48 -9.01
C ASN A 332 -35.93 -24.47 -7.49
N MET A 333 -35.58 -23.35 -6.87
CA MET A 333 -35.65 -23.18 -5.41
C MET A 333 -37.11 -23.19 -4.92
N LEU A 334 -38.00 -22.50 -5.60
CA LEU A 334 -39.44 -22.50 -5.29
C LEU A 334 -40.05 -23.92 -5.42
N ASN A 335 -39.80 -24.60 -6.55
CA ASN A 335 -40.31 -25.96 -6.81
C ASN A 335 -39.82 -27.01 -5.79
N GLN A 336 -38.76 -26.69 -5.00
CA GLN A 336 -38.22 -27.54 -3.94
C GLN A 336 -38.50 -27.01 -2.55
N ASN A 337 -39.36 -26.01 -2.41
CA ASN A 337 -39.76 -25.40 -1.14
C ASN A 337 -38.55 -24.83 -0.36
N LYS A 338 -37.54 -24.33 -1.09
CA LYS A 338 -36.37 -23.67 -0.51
C LYS A 338 -36.61 -22.19 -0.28
N ILE A 339 -37.52 -21.59 -0.98
CA ILE A 339 -38.00 -20.21 -0.83
C ILE A 339 -39.53 -20.17 -0.92
N SER A 340 -40.09 -19.11 -0.36
CA SER A 340 -41.52 -18.83 -0.44
C SER A 340 -41.92 -18.28 -1.83
N GLN A 341 -43.23 -18.31 -2.17
CA GLN A 341 -43.76 -17.66 -3.37
C GLN A 341 -43.49 -16.13 -3.32
N GLU A 342 -43.56 -15.52 -2.15
CA GLU A 342 -43.33 -14.10 -1.96
C GLU A 342 -41.87 -13.74 -2.25
N ASP A 343 -40.90 -14.48 -1.67
CA ASP A 343 -39.46 -14.32 -1.95
C ASP A 343 -39.13 -14.50 -3.42
N PHE A 344 -39.76 -15.49 -4.07
CA PHE A 344 -39.58 -15.72 -5.50
C PHE A 344 -40.01 -14.52 -6.34
N LEU A 345 -41.22 -13.98 -6.11
CA LEU A 345 -41.72 -12.83 -6.83
C LEU A 345 -40.87 -11.59 -6.57
N ALA A 346 -40.50 -11.32 -5.31
CA ALA A 346 -39.65 -10.21 -4.92
C ALA A 346 -38.26 -10.28 -5.59
N ALA A 347 -37.64 -11.47 -5.66
CA ALA A 347 -36.33 -11.66 -6.27
C ALA A 347 -36.31 -11.63 -7.79
N LYS A 348 -37.40 -12.17 -8.43
CA LYS A 348 -37.50 -12.32 -9.90
C LYS A 348 -37.51 -10.99 -10.63
N ASP A 349 -38.15 -9.97 -10.05
CA ASP A 349 -38.33 -8.66 -10.71
C ASP A 349 -37.15 -7.71 -10.50
N LEU A 350 -36.18 -8.08 -9.68
CA LEU A 350 -35.01 -7.24 -9.44
C LEU A 350 -34.05 -7.19 -10.65
N PRO A 351 -33.48 -6.03 -10.97
CA PRO A 351 -32.43 -5.92 -12.00
C PRO A 351 -31.12 -6.56 -11.54
N LEU A 352 -30.26 -6.96 -12.48
CA LEU A 352 -29.01 -7.69 -12.18
C LEU A 352 -28.00 -6.88 -11.33
N LYS A 353 -28.01 -5.55 -11.41
CA LYS A 353 -27.11 -4.62 -10.68
C LYS A 353 -25.64 -5.08 -10.62
N ILE A 354 -25.04 -5.35 -11.78
CA ILE A 354 -23.66 -5.80 -11.89
C ILE A 354 -22.68 -4.64 -11.70
N ALA A 355 -21.62 -4.86 -10.91
CA ALA A 355 -20.53 -3.90 -10.72
C ALA A 355 -19.80 -3.60 -12.03
N ARG A 356 -19.65 -2.31 -12.35
CA ARG A 356 -18.94 -1.87 -13.57
C ARG A 356 -17.43 -2.09 -13.46
N ASN A 357 -16.83 -1.77 -12.31
CA ASN A 357 -15.41 -1.89 -12.02
C ASN A 357 -15.20 -2.83 -10.83
N PRO A 358 -14.86 -4.09 -11.06
CA PRO A 358 -14.59 -5.02 -9.97
C PRO A 358 -13.26 -4.69 -9.31
N SER A 359 -13.22 -4.73 -7.98
CA SER A 359 -12.04 -4.42 -7.16
C SER A 359 -10.97 -5.53 -7.13
N ILE A 360 -11.29 -6.72 -7.61
CA ILE A 360 -10.51 -7.96 -7.39
C ILE A 360 -9.19 -8.03 -8.17
N ALA A 361 -9.01 -7.26 -9.24
CA ALA A 361 -7.92 -7.54 -10.19
C ALA A 361 -6.63 -6.74 -9.97
N LYS A 362 -6.67 -5.66 -9.20
CA LYS A 362 -5.47 -4.82 -8.94
C LYS A 362 -5.55 -4.33 -7.51
N SER A 363 -4.44 -4.40 -6.80
CA SER A 363 -4.31 -3.68 -5.53
C SER A 363 -4.74 -2.22 -5.75
N ALA A 364 -5.63 -1.72 -4.90
CA ALA A 364 -6.01 -0.32 -4.92
C ALA A 364 -4.80 0.60 -4.63
N PHE A 365 -3.74 0.03 -4.03
CA PHE A 365 -2.54 0.72 -3.57
C PHE A 365 -1.28 -0.08 -3.91
N PRO A 366 -0.92 -0.22 -5.21
CA PRO A 366 0.11 -1.15 -5.66
C PRO A 366 1.52 -0.79 -5.14
N ASP A 367 1.86 0.50 -5.04
CA ASP A 367 3.13 0.94 -4.48
C ASP A 367 3.27 0.57 -3.00
N PHE A 368 2.18 0.70 -2.23
CA PHE A 368 2.18 0.32 -0.82
C PHE A 368 2.22 -1.21 -0.65
N PHE A 369 1.47 -1.93 -1.47
CA PHE A 369 1.50 -3.39 -1.50
C PHE A 369 2.91 -3.92 -1.76
N ASP A 370 3.66 -3.31 -2.70
CA ASP A 370 5.04 -3.66 -3.00
C ASP A 370 5.96 -3.51 -1.76
N VAL A 371 5.80 -2.41 -1.00
CA VAL A 371 6.56 -2.20 0.24
C VAL A 371 6.28 -3.28 1.28
N VAL A 372 4.99 -3.55 1.55
CA VAL A 372 4.58 -4.59 2.51
C VAL A 372 5.13 -5.95 2.10
N HIS A 373 5.03 -6.30 0.81
CA HIS A 373 5.54 -7.56 0.29
C HIS A 373 7.06 -7.69 0.45
N ARG A 374 7.82 -6.62 0.13
CA ARG A 374 9.28 -6.59 0.34
C ARG A 374 9.66 -6.69 1.83
N GLU A 375 8.88 -6.07 2.72
CA GLU A 375 9.11 -6.15 4.16
C GLU A 375 8.82 -7.57 4.68
N LEU A 376 7.71 -8.19 4.28
CA LEU A 376 7.34 -9.57 4.66
C LEU A 376 8.41 -10.59 4.25
N LYS A 377 9.00 -10.45 3.06
CA LYS A 377 10.06 -11.33 2.55
C LYS A 377 11.33 -11.36 3.42
N LYS A 378 11.53 -10.39 4.29
CA LYS A 378 12.65 -10.39 5.25
C LYS A 378 12.45 -11.41 6.37
N TYR A 379 11.19 -11.76 6.68
CA TYR A 379 10.81 -12.58 7.84
C TYR A 379 10.14 -13.89 7.46
N TYR A 380 9.46 -13.96 6.32
CA TYR A 380 8.64 -15.09 5.87
C TYR A 380 9.11 -15.59 4.51
N LYS A 381 9.05 -16.91 4.31
CA LYS A 381 9.29 -17.50 3.00
C LYS A 381 8.11 -17.18 2.07
N GLU A 382 8.39 -17.03 0.78
CA GLU A 382 7.38 -16.78 -0.24
C GLU A 382 6.30 -17.86 -0.29
N SER A 383 6.69 -19.13 -0.05
CA SER A 383 5.76 -20.26 0.04
C SER A 383 4.72 -20.10 1.14
N ASP A 384 5.14 -19.59 2.30
CA ASP A 384 4.26 -19.42 3.45
C ASP A 384 3.31 -18.23 3.25
N LEU A 385 3.82 -17.14 2.65
CA LEU A 385 2.98 -15.99 2.26
C LEU A 385 1.88 -16.37 1.26
N ARG A 386 2.13 -17.38 0.43
CA ARG A 386 1.19 -17.84 -0.59
C ARG A 386 0.20 -18.90 -0.10
N ARG A 387 0.44 -19.53 1.06
CA ARG A 387 -0.28 -20.75 1.47
C ARG A 387 -0.79 -20.76 2.90
N ALA A 388 -0.22 -19.95 3.80
CA ALA A 388 -0.50 -20.05 5.23
C ALA A 388 -1.70 -19.25 5.72
N GLY A 389 -2.49 -18.62 4.84
CA GLY A 389 -3.69 -17.89 5.20
C GLY A 389 -3.44 -16.71 6.13
N LEU A 390 -2.27 -16.08 6.05
CA LEU A 390 -1.91 -14.99 6.93
C LEU A 390 -2.79 -13.76 6.67
N LYS A 391 -3.22 -13.11 7.74
CA LYS A 391 -3.81 -11.77 7.68
C LYS A 391 -2.76 -10.76 8.12
N ILE A 392 -2.46 -9.78 7.27
CA ILE A 392 -1.47 -8.75 7.52
C ILE A 392 -2.20 -7.43 7.68
N ILE A 393 -2.14 -6.84 8.86
CA ILE A 393 -2.61 -5.47 9.08
C ILE A 393 -1.42 -4.55 8.82
N SER A 394 -1.50 -3.76 7.77
CA SER A 394 -0.46 -2.81 7.40
C SER A 394 -0.65 -1.47 8.11
N THR A 395 0.32 -0.59 7.93
CA THR A 395 0.28 0.78 8.45
C THR A 395 -0.40 1.75 7.49
N LEU A 396 -0.80 1.29 6.29
CA LEU A 396 -1.45 2.13 5.28
C LEU A 396 -2.63 2.91 5.86
N ASP A 397 -2.59 4.21 5.71
CA ASP A 397 -3.74 5.09 5.91
C ASP A 397 -4.40 5.37 4.55
N PRO A 398 -5.57 4.80 4.25
CA PRO A 398 -6.24 5.01 2.97
C PRO A 398 -6.56 6.48 2.68
N ILE A 399 -6.81 7.32 3.70
CA ILE A 399 -7.06 8.75 3.54
C ILE A 399 -5.77 9.47 3.14
N ALA A 400 -4.67 9.22 3.85
CA ALA A 400 -3.37 9.78 3.52
C ALA A 400 -2.89 9.33 2.13
N GLN A 401 -3.05 8.06 1.80
CA GLN A 401 -2.70 7.51 0.50
C GLN A 401 -3.52 8.12 -0.64
N HIS A 402 -4.84 8.26 -0.44
CA HIS A 402 -5.71 8.93 -1.41
C HIS A 402 -5.27 10.38 -1.62
N SER A 403 -4.99 11.09 -0.53
CA SER A 403 -4.51 12.47 -0.54
C SER A 403 -3.18 12.62 -1.30
N ALA A 404 -2.24 11.68 -1.10
CA ALA A 404 -0.97 11.64 -1.82
C ALA A 404 -1.16 11.44 -3.33
N ASN A 405 -2.00 10.47 -3.71
CA ASN A 405 -2.33 10.22 -5.12
C ASN A 405 -2.97 11.44 -5.79
N GLN A 406 -3.90 12.12 -5.10
CA GLN A 406 -4.56 13.32 -5.62
C GLN A 406 -3.59 14.50 -5.75
N ALA A 407 -2.74 14.73 -4.76
CA ALA A 407 -1.75 15.81 -4.78
C ALA A 407 -0.78 15.66 -5.96
N ILE A 408 -0.21 14.45 -6.14
CA ILE A 408 0.66 14.17 -7.30
C ILE A 408 -0.11 14.36 -8.60
N LYS A 409 -1.27 13.73 -8.75
CA LYS A 409 -2.07 13.81 -9.99
C LYS A 409 -2.39 15.25 -10.36
N ASN A 410 -2.87 16.05 -9.42
CA ASN A 410 -3.31 17.42 -9.66
C ASN A 410 -2.12 18.33 -10.06
N LYS A 411 -1.07 18.34 -9.22
CA LYS A 411 0.07 19.23 -9.44
C LYS A 411 0.94 18.79 -10.59
N LEU A 412 1.23 17.48 -10.70
CA LEU A 412 2.05 16.99 -11.79
C LEU A 412 1.38 17.18 -13.16
N THR A 413 0.04 17.06 -13.25
CA THR A 413 -0.70 17.37 -14.47
C THR A 413 -0.52 18.84 -14.89
N THR A 414 -0.50 19.76 -13.92
CA THR A 414 -0.27 21.17 -14.16
C THR A 414 1.20 21.41 -14.60
N LEU A 415 2.15 20.83 -13.89
CA LEU A 415 3.57 20.95 -14.20
C LEU A 415 3.91 20.40 -15.59
N LYS A 416 3.36 19.23 -15.97
CA LYS A 416 3.58 18.59 -17.29
C LYS A 416 3.12 19.48 -18.46
N LYS A 417 2.19 20.42 -18.22
CA LYS A 417 1.67 21.35 -19.24
C LYS A 417 2.48 22.63 -19.36
N SER A 418 3.42 22.90 -18.44
CA SER A 418 4.14 24.18 -18.39
C SER A 418 5.04 24.40 -19.60
N ASN A 419 5.79 23.37 -20.03
CA ASN A 419 6.65 23.41 -21.21
C ASN A 419 7.00 21.98 -21.67
N GLN A 420 7.70 21.87 -22.83
CA GLN A 420 8.08 20.57 -23.38
C GLN A 420 9.08 19.78 -22.51
N HIS A 421 9.92 20.44 -21.72
CA HIS A 421 10.89 19.77 -20.84
C HIS A 421 10.21 19.13 -19.62
N THR A 422 9.05 19.64 -19.22
CA THR A 422 8.25 19.12 -18.11
C THR A 422 7.27 18.02 -18.51
N ALA A 423 7.07 17.75 -19.79
CA ALA A 423 6.07 16.78 -20.28
C ALA A 423 6.29 15.35 -19.76
N LEU A 424 7.56 14.95 -19.51
CA LEU A 424 7.94 13.61 -19.04
C LEU A 424 8.28 13.57 -17.54
N LEU A 425 7.79 14.55 -16.77
CA LEU A 425 8.00 14.56 -15.32
C LEU A 425 7.31 13.37 -14.65
N GLU A 426 8.01 12.80 -13.67
CA GLU A 426 7.51 11.85 -12.70
C GLU A 426 7.69 12.39 -11.29
N SER A 427 6.99 11.79 -10.34
CA SER A 427 7.06 12.20 -8.93
C SER A 427 6.96 10.98 -8.03
N ALA A 428 7.59 11.07 -6.87
CA ALA A 428 7.39 10.14 -5.78
C ALA A 428 7.07 10.91 -4.49
N LEU A 429 6.21 10.34 -3.66
CA LEU A 429 5.86 10.86 -2.35
C LEU A 429 5.89 9.72 -1.34
N VAL A 430 6.50 9.97 -0.19
CA VAL A 430 6.47 9.08 0.97
C VAL A 430 6.10 9.87 2.21
N SER A 431 5.27 9.28 3.08
CA SER A 431 4.85 9.91 4.32
C SER A 431 4.73 8.90 5.45
N ALA A 432 5.20 9.28 6.64
CA ALA A 432 5.13 8.46 7.84
C ALA A 432 4.62 9.26 9.04
N ASP A 433 4.09 8.54 10.03
CA ASP A 433 3.80 9.10 11.34
C ASP A 433 5.11 9.39 12.08
N VAL A 434 5.22 10.58 12.65
CA VAL A 434 6.45 11.04 13.30
C VAL A 434 6.82 10.20 14.53
N LYS A 435 5.83 9.81 15.33
CA LYS A 435 6.02 9.12 16.61
C LYS A 435 6.22 7.62 16.43
N THR A 436 5.41 7.01 15.56
CA THR A 436 5.38 5.56 15.42
C THR A 436 6.30 5.04 14.31
N GLY A 437 6.71 5.87 13.36
CA GLY A 437 7.43 5.43 12.16
C GLY A 437 6.56 4.64 11.18
N GLU A 438 5.26 4.58 11.39
CA GLU A 438 4.34 3.91 10.48
C GLU A 438 4.31 4.61 9.12
N LEU A 439 4.65 3.91 8.05
CA LEU A 439 4.48 4.40 6.69
C LEU A 439 2.98 4.52 6.40
N VAL A 440 2.46 5.73 6.26
CA VAL A 440 1.03 5.99 6.07
C VAL A 440 0.63 6.11 4.61
N ALA A 441 1.55 6.58 3.75
CA ALA A 441 1.33 6.72 2.32
C ALA A 441 2.63 6.58 1.52
N ILE A 442 2.54 6.01 0.32
CA ILE A 442 3.62 5.93 -0.64
C ILE A 442 3.08 5.96 -2.06
N VAL A 443 3.66 6.80 -2.90
CA VAL A 443 3.38 6.89 -4.34
C VAL A 443 4.71 6.84 -5.07
N GLY A 444 4.89 5.83 -5.91
CA GLY A 444 6.14 5.58 -6.65
C GLY A 444 6.11 6.08 -8.10
N GLY A 445 5.03 6.74 -8.53
CA GLY A 445 4.90 7.28 -9.88
C GLY A 445 3.51 7.82 -10.19
N SER A 446 3.39 8.55 -11.31
CA SER A 446 2.11 9.12 -11.76
C SER A 446 1.28 8.15 -12.62
N ASN A 447 1.89 7.09 -13.11
CA ASN A 447 1.30 6.08 -13.99
C ASN A 447 0.98 4.79 -13.24
N GLU A 448 0.36 3.82 -13.93
CA GLU A 448 0.12 2.49 -13.37
C GLU A 448 1.46 1.86 -12.94
N PHE A 449 1.44 1.19 -11.78
CA PHE A 449 2.60 0.49 -11.25
C PHE A 449 3.03 -0.65 -12.19
N THR A 450 4.30 -0.61 -12.60
CA THR A 450 4.89 -1.58 -13.54
C THR A 450 5.99 -2.44 -12.91
N GLY A 451 6.11 -2.43 -11.57
CA GLY A 451 7.15 -3.13 -10.82
C GLY A 451 8.31 -2.25 -10.37
N PHE A 452 8.41 -1.00 -10.84
CA PHE A 452 9.41 -0.03 -10.40
C PHE A 452 8.77 1.04 -9.51
N ASN A 453 9.17 1.07 -8.24
CA ASN A 453 8.67 2.00 -7.23
C ASN A 453 9.71 3.09 -6.99
N ARG A 454 9.54 4.28 -7.61
CA ARG A 454 10.52 5.38 -7.50
C ARG A 454 10.77 5.83 -6.08
N ALA A 455 9.80 5.66 -5.21
CA ALA A 455 9.94 6.04 -3.80
C ALA A 455 11.00 5.21 -3.06
N ILE A 456 11.29 3.99 -3.55
CA ILE A 456 12.26 3.06 -2.96
C ILE A 456 13.44 2.81 -3.88
N ASP A 457 13.15 2.57 -5.17
CA ASP A 457 14.13 2.04 -6.13
C ASP A 457 14.92 3.15 -6.83
N ALA A 458 14.33 4.36 -7.03
CA ALA A 458 15.05 5.47 -7.64
C ALA A 458 16.05 6.07 -6.66
N LYS A 459 17.33 6.04 -7.07
CA LYS A 459 18.41 6.73 -6.37
C LYS A 459 18.73 8.01 -7.13
N ARG A 460 18.57 9.15 -6.46
CA ARG A 460 18.74 10.48 -7.04
C ARG A 460 19.52 11.38 -6.12
N GLN A 461 20.31 12.29 -6.68
CA GLN A 461 20.99 13.31 -5.90
C GLN A 461 19.96 14.13 -5.12
N VAL A 462 20.22 14.31 -3.82
CA VAL A 462 19.25 14.96 -2.94
C VAL A 462 19.46 16.47 -2.83
N GLY A 463 20.57 16.96 -3.33
CA GLY A 463 20.89 18.38 -3.33
C GLY A 463 20.82 19.01 -1.94
N SER A 464 20.27 20.19 -1.87
CA SER A 464 20.22 20.99 -0.63
C SER A 464 19.41 20.40 0.53
N LEU A 465 18.79 19.22 0.39
CA LEU A 465 18.13 18.54 1.52
C LEU A 465 19.12 18.14 2.63
N LEU A 466 20.43 18.04 2.33
CA LEU A 466 21.44 17.70 3.33
C LEU A 466 22.01 18.90 4.07
N LYS A 467 21.71 20.14 3.69
CA LYS A 467 22.23 21.33 4.39
C LYS A 467 21.86 21.39 5.88
N PRO A 468 20.63 21.03 6.32
CA PRO A 468 20.33 20.94 7.75
C PRO A 468 21.30 20.06 8.53
N VAL A 469 21.86 18.99 7.90
CA VAL A 469 22.86 18.10 8.55
C VAL A 469 24.19 18.81 8.78
N ILE A 470 24.61 19.69 7.86
CA ILE A 470 25.84 20.49 8.00
C ILE A 470 25.69 21.43 9.18
N TYR A 471 24.58 22.17 9.23
CA TYR A 471 24.33 23.13 10.32
C TYR A 471 24.06 22.44 11.66
N LEU A 472 23.44 21.25 11.66
CA LEU A 472 23.34 20.40 12.85
C LEU A 472 24.73 20.07 13.39
N THR A 473 25.69 19.69 12.53
CA THR A 473 27.08 19.40 12.94
C THR A 473 27.75 20.63 13.55
N ALA A 474 27.55 21.81 12.93
CA ALA A 474 28.09 23.06 13.43
C ALA A 474 27.52 23.47 14.80
N LEU A 475 26.19 23.38 14.96
CA LEU A 475 25.50 23.71 16.21
C LEU A 475 25.82 22.73 17.33
N GLN A 476 25.97 21.43 16.99
CA GLN A 476 26.35 20.39 17.95
C GLN A 476 27.75 20.56 18.50
N SER A 477 28.67 21.15 17.72
CA SER A 477 30.07 21.37 18.14
C SER A 477 30.24 22.48 19.18
N GLY A 478 29.26 23.39 19.30
CA GLY A 478 29.33 24.60 20.07
C GLY A 478 30.21 25.72 19.49
N THR A 479 30.83 25.49 18.32
CA THR A 479 31.62 26.50 17.59
C THR A 479 30.74 27.61 17.06
N TYR A 480 29.53 27.22 16.61
CA TYR A 480 28.52 28.11 16.08
C TYR A 480 27.27 28.11 16.95
N ASN A 481 26.62 29.26 17.02
CA ASN A 481 25.24 29.40 17.51
C ASN A 481 24.32 29.88 16.37
N LEU A 482 23.03 30.03 16.63
CA LEU A 482 22.03 30.38 15.62
C LEU A 482 22.26 31.77 14.99
N ALA A 483 22.86 32.70 15.71
CA ALA A 483 23.14 34.05 15.26
C ALA A 483 24.58 34.23 14.72
N SER A 484 25.41 33.21 14.74
CA SER A 484 26.80 33.27 14.28
C SER A 484 26.89 33.66 12.80
N SER A 485 27.97 34.39 12.46
CA SER A 485 28.33 34.66 11.04
C SER A 485 28.89 33.44 10.37
N VAL A 486 28.48 33.23 9.12
CA VAL A 486 29.05 32.21 8.21
C VAL A 486 29.43 32.90 6.89
N LYS A 487 30.55 32.48 6.31
CA LYS A 487 31.05 33.08 5.05
C LYS A 487 30.36 32.53 3.83
N ASP A 488 29.62 33.36 3.12
CA ASP A 488 29.05 33.05 1.82
C ASP A 488 29.94 33.67 0.73
N GLU A 489 31.16 33.15 0.62
CA GLU A 489 32.19 33.61 -0.30
C GLU A 489 32.63 32.48 -1.22
N ALA A 490 33.12 32.87 -2.41
CA ALA A 490 33.66 31.93 -3.36
C ALA A 490 34.87 31.20 -2.80
N ILE A 491 34.89 29.90 -2.84
CA ILE A 491 35.98 29.03 -2.41
C ILE A 491 36.17 27.94 -3.44
N SER A 492 37.40 27.54 -3.66
CA SER A 492 37.77 26.52 -4.64
C SER A 492 38.43 25.32 -3.97
N TYR A 493 38.09 24.14 -4.37
CA TYR A 493 38.67 22.89 -3.87
C TYR A 493 39.21 22.04 -5.02
N GLN A 494 40.35 21.39 -4.82
CA GLN A 494 40.83 20.38 -5.74
C GLN A 494 39.97 19.15 -5.70
N ALA A 495 39.38 18.79 -6.84
CA ALA A 495 38.57 17.61 -7.03
C ALA A 495 39.26 16.70 -8.08
N GLY A 496 40.25 15.94 -7.62
CA GLY A 496 41.06 15.15 -8.49
C GLY A 496 42.01 16.07 -9.36
N LYS A 497 41.84 16.02 -10.68
CA LYS A 497 42.63 16.88 -11.60
C LYS A 497 41.97 18.23 -11.90
N SER A 498 40.73 18.43 -11.50
CA SER A 498 39.97 19.67 -11.75
C SER A 498 39.74 20.44 -10.45
N GLU A 499 39.59 21.74 -10.59
CA GLU A 499 39.18 22.64 -9.52
C GLU A 499 37.66 22.74 -9.49
N TRP A 500 37.02 22.59 -8.29
CA TRP A 500 35.60 22.73 -8.10
C TRP A 500 35.29 23.99 -7.28
N THR A 501 34.50 24.88 -7.87
CA THR A 501 34.07 26.13 -7.22
C THR A 501 32.54 26.16 -7.14
N PRO A 502 31.95 25.95 -5.96
CA PRO A 502 30.51 26.02 -5.77
C PRO A 502 29.99 27.45 -5.98
N LYS A 503 28.83 27.55 -6.65
CA LYS A 503 28.13 28.83 -6.83
C LYS A 503 26.75 28.77 -6.13
N ASN A 504 26.32 29.91 -5.62
CA ASN A 504 24.93 30.07 -5.22
C ASN A 504 24.00 30.02 -6.44
N TYR A 505 22.71 29.66 -6.20
CA TYR A 505 21.74 29.54 -7.29
C TYR A 505 21.59 30.85 -8.10
N ASN A 506 21.65 32.03 -7.43
CA ASN A 506 21.59 33.33 -8.06
C ASN A 506 22.94 33.83 -8.61
N GLY A 507 24.00 32.98 -8.55
CA GLY A 507 25.35 33.29 -9.02
C GLY A 507 26.12 34.32 -8.19
N ARG A 508 25.57 34.81 -7.06
CA ARG A 508 26.17 35.87 -6.22
C ARG A 508 26.68 35.30 -4.89
N SER A 509 27.77 35.86 -4.38
CA SER A 509 28.24 35.69 -3.02
C SER A 509 27.66 36.83 -2.15
N HIS A 510 27.37 36.56 -0.88
CA HIS A 510 26.71 37.52 0.02
C HIS A 510 27.59 37.94 1.16
N GLY A 511 28.87 37.53 1.18
CA GLY A 511 29.84 37.87 2.26
C GLY A 511 29.51 37.19 3.59
N ASP A 512 29.70 37.89 4.65
CA ASP A 512 29.36 37.40 5.98
C ASP A 512 27.85 37.50 6.23
N VAL A 513 27.19 36.36 6.45
CA VAL A 513 25.73 36.26 6.65
C VAL A 513 25.40 35.48 7.92
N PRO A 514 24.29 35.77 8.61
CA PRO A 514 23.85 34.95 9.74
C PRO A 514 23.63 33.49 9.35
N LEU A 515 23.97 32.57 10.22
CA LEU A 515 23.83 31.11 9.99
C LEU A 515 22.39 30.73 9.59
N MET A 516 21.40 31.24 10.33
CA MET A 516 19.98 30.95 10.01
C MET A 516 19.60 31.49 8.64
N THR A 517 20.07 32.69 8.26
CA THR A 517 19.82 33.29 6.93
C THR A 517 20.44 32.44 5.81
N ALA A 518 21.66 31.94 6.02
CA ALA A 518 22.35 31.08 5.06
C ALA A 518 21.58 29.76 4.82
N LEU A 519 21.02 29.15 5.89
CA LEU A 519 20.20 27.93 5.79
C LEU A 519 18.84 28.23 5.15
N ALA A 520 18.16 29.30 5.58
CA ALA A 520 16.85 29.71 5.07
C ALA A 520 16.87 29.94 3.55
N ASN A 521 17.87 30.67 3.05
CA ASN A 521 18.07 30.95 1.64
C ASN A 521 18.86 29.86 0.90
N SER A 522 19.27 28.81 1.61
CA SER A 522 19.96 27.66 1.02
C SER A 522 21.26 28.01 0.29
N TYR A 523 22.07 28.97 0.82
CA TYR A 523 23.34 29.40 0.21
C TYR A 523 24.31 28.22 0.12
N ASN A 524 24.86 28.00 -1.09
CA ASN A 524 25.75 26.87 -1.35
C ASN A 524 27.16 27.12 -0.78
N GLN A 525 27.68 28.34 -0.98
CA GLN A 525 29.03 28.71 -0.55
C GLN A 525 29.14 28.67 0.97
N ALA A 526 28.18 29.26 1.68
CA ALA A 526 28.10 29.17 3.13
C ALA A 526 28.06 27.74 3.66
N ALA A 527 27.22 26.89 3.07
CA ALA A 527 27.12 25.49 3.46
C ALA A 527 28.43 24.70 3.27
N VAL A 528 29.12 24.94 2.14
CA VAL A 528 30.42 24.30 1.85
C VAL A 528 31.51 24.83 2.79
N ASN A 529 31.58 26.14 3.04
CA ASN A 529 32.55 26.72 3.96
C ASN A 529 32.41 26.12 5.38
N VAL A 530 31.19 26.10 5.92
CA VAL A 530 30.91 25.50 7.25
C VAL A 530 31.22 24.00 7.23
N GLY A 531 30.76 23.27 6.21
CA GLY A 531 30.94 21.80 6.14
C GLY A 531 32.43 21.41 6.02
N MET A 532 33.22 22.17 5.28
CA MET A 532 34.67 21.92 5.15
C MET A 532 35.46 22.29 6.39
N GLU A 533 35.05 23.27 7.19
CA GLU A 533 35.65 23.60 8.46
C GLU A 533 35.62 22.42 9.44
N PHE A 534 34.49 21.67 9.50
CA PHE A 534 34.37 20.45 10.30
C PHE A 534 34.97 19.22 9.62
N GLY A 535 35.17 19.28 8.30
CA GLY A 535 35.73 18.23 7.49
C GLY A 535 34.71 17.15 7.07
N LEU A 536 34.96 16.55 5.91
CA LEU A 536 34.04 15.55 5.28
C LEU A 536 33.83 14.30 6.15
N ASN A 537 34.86 13.88 6.92
CA ASN A 537 34.75 12.71 7.80
C ASN A 537 33.71 12.93 8.93
N THR A 538 33.65 14.14 9.47
CA THR A 538 32.66 14.50 10.52
C THR A 538 31.27 14.53 9.95
N PHE A 539 31.11 15.14 8.77
CA PHE A 539 29.84 15.12 8.04
C PHE A 539 29.37 13.68 7.71
N GLN A 540 30.28 12.82 7.26
CA GLN A 540 29.95 11.40 6.96
C GLN A 540 29.52 10.66 8.23
N LYS A 541 30.19 10.86 9.36
CA LYS A 541 29.76 10.28 10.64
C LYS A 541 28.37 10.75 11.04
N GLN A 542 28.06 12.03 10.86
CA GLN A 542 26.72 12.58 11.12
C GLN A 542 25.66 11.94 10.22
N MET A 543 25.97 11.75 8.94
CA MET A 543 25.08 11.05 7.99
C MET A 543 24.83 9.59 8.42
N HIS A 544 25.85 8.88 8.92
CA HIS A 544 25.67 7.52 9.44
C HIS A 544 24.79 7.50 10.69
N GLN A 545 24.95 8.46 11.61
CA GLN A 545 24.06 8.59 12.78
C GLN A 545 22.60 8.83 12.35
N LEU A 546 22.37 9.54 11.25
CA LEU A 546 21.06 9.76 10.66
C LEU A 546 20.56 8.59 9.80
N GLY A 547 21.25 7.44 9.82
CA GLY A 547 20.80 6.19 9.20
C GLY A 547 21.17 6.03 7.72
N ILE A 548 21.98 6.90 7.15
CA ILE A 548 22.51 6.74 5.78
C ILE A 548 23.71 5.81 5.84
N THR A 549 23.48 4.54 5.47
CA THR A 549 24.51 3.51 5.40
C THR A 549 25.11 3.44 3.99
N GLY A 550 26.42 3.30 3.87
CA GLY A 550 27.14 3.19 2.60
C GLY A 550 28.34 4.12 2.53
N ASN A 551 29.16 3.91 1.51
CA ASN A 551 30.33 4.76 1.27
C ASN A 551 29.88 6.09 0.64
N LEU A 552 30.00 7.17 1.39
CA LEU A 552 29.79 8.51 0.88
C LEU A 552 31.03 9.00 0.15
N SER A 553 30.83 9.84 -0.86
CA SER A 553 31.92 10.42 -1.64
C SER A 553 32.87 11.22 -0.75
N SER A 554 34.18 11.14 -1.01
CA SER A 554 35.22 11.94 -0.36
C SER A 554 35.42 13.33 -1.02
N TYR A 555 34.57 13.68 -1.99
CA TYR A 555 34.63 14.99 -2.65
C TYR A 555 33.73 16.02 -1.93
N PRO A 556 34.15 17.29 -1.85
CA PRO A 556 33.40 18.36 -1.17
C PRO A 556 31.97 18.56 -1.68
N SER A 557 31.67 18.15 -2.92
CA SER A 557 30.32 18.21 -3.51
C SER A 557 29.28 17.38 -2.72
N VAL A 558 29.72 16.43 -1.88
CA VAL A 558 28.82 15.67 -0.98
C VAL A 558 28.06 16.61 -0.03
N LEU A 559 28.66 17.75 0.37
CA LEU A 559 28.02 18.76 1.21
C LEU A 559 26.86 19.47 0.51
N LEU A 560 26.86 19.52 -0.81
CA LEU A 560 25.74 20.03 -1.60
C LEU A 560 24.78 18.93 -2.07
N GLY A 561 24.90 17.74 -1.47
CA GLY A 561 23.97 16.63 -1.72
C GLY A 561 24.21 15.88 -3.02
N ALA A 562 25.48 15.86 -3.49
CA ALA A 562 25.91 14.92 -4.55
C ALA A 562 25.96 13.49 -3.98
N VAL A 563 24.82 13.02 -3.45
CA VAL A 563 24.59 11.72 -2.85
C VAL A 563 23.27 11.19 -3.39
N ASP A 564 23.30 9.97 -3.94
CA ASP A 564 22.14 9.33 -4.53
C ASP A 564 21.34 8.57 -3.46
N LEU A 565 20.20 9.11 -3.05
CA LEU A 565 19.30 8.52 -2.07
C LEU A 565 17.88 8.38 -2.64
N SER A 566 17.13 7.42 -2.10
CA SER A 566 15.70 7.31 -2.43
C SER A 566 14.86 8.24 -1.53
N PRO A 567 13.62 8.60 -1.96
CA PRO A 567 12.67 9.30 -1.10
C PRO A 567 12.47 8.62 0.25
N MET A 568 12.41 7.29 0.28
CA MET A 568 12.28 6.50 1.52
C MET A 568 13.49 6.68 2.46
N GLN A 569 14.72 6.74 1.92
CA GLN A 569 15.90 6.99 2.74
C GLN A 569 15.90 8.40 3.31
N MET A 570 15.51 9.40 2.52
CA MET A 570 15.35 10.77 2.99
C MET A 570 14.25 10.91 4.04
N LEU A 571 13.15 10.15 3.92
CA LEU A 571 12.10 10.07 4.93
C LEU A 571 12.67 9.64 6.29
N GLY A 572 13.53 8.62 6.30
CA GLY A 572 14.23 8.16 7.52
C GLY A 572 15.11 9.24 8.17
N VAL A 573 15.83 10.02 7.36
CA VAL A 573 16.63 11.15 7.85
C VAL A 573 15.74 12.21 8.52
N TYR A 574 14.68 12.65 7.81
CA TYR A 574 13.78 13.68 8.31
C TYR A 574 12.88 13.21 9.45
N GLN A 575 12.65 11.89 9.59
CA GLN A 575 11.97 11.32 10.76
C GLN A 575 12.77 11.60 12.05
N ILE A 576 14.13 11.48 12.00
CA ILE A 576 14.97 11.78 13.16
C ILE A 576 14.93 13.27 13.52
N PHE A 577 14.86 14.18 12.53
CA PHE A 577 14.62 15.60 12.76
C PHE A 577 13.25 15.84 13.42
N ALA A 578 12.20 15.26 12.84
CA ALA A 578 10.83 15.42 13.30
C ALA A 578 10.57 14.87 14.71
N SER A 579 11.31 13.84 15.12
CA SER A 579 11.22 13.23 16.46
C SER A 579 12.18 13.84 17.49
N GLY A 580 12.83 14.96 17.17
CA GLY A 580 13.74 15.63 18.11
C GLY A 580 15.06 14.87 18.38
N GLY A 581 15.56 14.10 17.41
CA GLY A 581 16.81 13.35 17.50
C GLY A 581 16.64 11.85 17.76
N TYR A 582 15.41 11.38 18.00
CA TYR A 582 15.12 9.97 18.21
C TYR A 582 14.90 9.25 16.86
N HIS A 583 15.28 8.00 16.81
CA HIS A 583 15.04 7.18 15.62
C HIS A 583 13.90 6.19 15.85
N THR A 584 12.88 6.29 15.03
CA THR A 584 11.83 5.26 14.93
C THR A 584 11.91 4.66 13.53
N PRO A 585 12.22 3.36 13.40
CA PRO A 585 12.33 2.72 12.08
C PRO A 585 11.03 2.84 11.28
N ILE A 586 11.14 3.26 10.04
CA ILE A 586 9.99 3.28 9.12
C ILE A 586 9.62 1.84 8.80
N HIS A 587 8.34 1.50 8.97
CA HIS A 587 7.79 0.17 8.73
C HIS A 587 6.39 0.23 8.11
N SER A 588 6.01 -0.82 7.41
CA SER A 588 4.73 -0.90 6.70
C SER A 588 3.75 -1.94 7.28
N ILE A 589 4.17 -2.69 8.31
CA ILE A 589 3.38 -3.77 8.90
C ILE A 589 3.12 -3.47 10.37
N ARG A 590 1.84 -3.50 10.80
CA ARG A 590 1.43 -3.44 12.22
C ARG A 590 1.44 -4.81 12.85
N THR A 591 0.73 -5.77 12.20
CA THR A 591 0.48 -7.09 12.81
C THR A 591 0.40 -8.15 11.71
N VAL A 592 0.94 -9.34 11.99
CA VAL A 592 0.76 -10.55 11.18
C VAL A 592 0.00 -11.57 12.05
N ILE A 593 -1.10 -12.06 11.52
CA ILE A 593 -2.04 -12.96 12.22
C ILE A 593 -2.11 -14.28 11.45
N SER A 594 -2.08 -15.40 12.16
CA SER A 594 -2.27 -16.73 11.57
C SER A 594 -3.71 -16.93 11.10
N GLU A 595 -3.97 -17.96 10.29
CA GLU A 595 -5.33 -18.40 9.92
C GLU A 595 -6.19 -18.67 11.16
N LYS A 596 -5.60 -19.18 12.23
CA LYS A 596 -6.28 -19.54 13.49
C LYS A 596 -6.61 -18.34 14.36
N GLY A 597 -6.08 -17.15 14.02
CA GLY A 597 -6.28 -15.93 14.79
C GLY A 597 -5.16 -15.61 15.78
N ASP A 598 -4.06 -16.42 15.81
CA ASP A 598 -2.92 -16.13 16.68
C ASP A 598 -2.09 -14.98 16.10
N VAL A 599 -1.63 -14.07 16.92
CA VAL A 599 -0.71 -13.00 16.49
C VAL A 599 0.70 -13.54 16.42
N LEU A 600 1.25 -13.67 15.18
CA LEU A 600 2.61 -14.15 14.93
C LEU A 600 3.65 -13.06 15.09
N GLN A 601 3.29 -11.82 14.72
CA GLN A 601 4.15 -10.65 14.81
C GLN A 601 3.30 -9.43 15.10
N ARG A 602 3.75 -8.63 16.05
CA ARG A 602 3.21 -7.30 16.31
C ARG A 602 4.38 -6.34 16.40
N ASN A 603 4.44 -5.38 15.48
CA ASN A 603 5.38 -4.29 15.59
C ASN A 603 4.87 -3.35 16.69
N GLN A 604 5.33 -3.60 17.91
CA GLN A 604 5.17 -2.65 18.99
C GLN A 604 6.09 -1.47 18.72
N ASN A 605 5.54 -0.27 18.82
CA ASN A 605 6.26 0.98 18.64
C ASN A 605 7.48 1.02 19.57
N SER A 606 8.61 0.53 19.08
CA SER A 606 9.89 0.66 19.79
C SER A 606 10.47 2.04 19.48
N ILE A 607 9.87 3.09 20.05
CA ILE A 607 10.56 4.38 20.14
C ILE A 607 11.87 4.08 20.85
N GLN A 608 12.98 4.32 20.17
CA GLN A 608 14.28 4.17 20.81
C GLN A 608 14.33 5.18 21.96
N THR A 609 14.51 4.69 23.16
CA THR A 609 14.60 5.55 24.37
C THR A 609 15.87 6.38 24.40
N THR A 610 16.88 6.01 23.59
CA THR A 610 18.14 6.74 23.48
C THR A 610 18.16 7.50 22.14
N PRO A 611 18.31 8.82 22.16
CA PRO A 611 18.39 9.60 20.93
C PRO A 611 19.67 9.28 20.17
N ARG A 612 19.60 9.26 18.83
CA ARG A 612 20.77 9.11 17.94
C ARG A 612 21.56 10.42 17.82
N ILE A 613 20.86 11.52 17.94
CA ILE A 613 21.41 12.88 17.92
C ILE A 613 21.04 13.54 19.25
N PRO A 614 21.99 14.26 19.92
CA PRO A 614 21.67 14.98 21.14
C PRO A 614 20.43 15.89 20.94
N PRO A 615 19.43 15.80 21.84
CA PRO A 615 18.18 16.57 21.68
C PRO A 615 18.43 18.08 21.62
N GLU A 616 19.42 18.59 22.33
CA GLU A 616 19.78 20.00 22.34
C GLU A 616 20.24 20.48 20.95
N ALA A 617 21.13 19.71 20.32
CA ALA A 617 21.62 20.02 18.97
C ALA A 617 20.51 19.92 17.93
N MET A 618 19.64 18.89 18.06
CA MET A 618 18.50 18.72 17.16
C MET A 618 17.47 19.84 17.34
N TYR A 619 17.24 20.29 18.57
CA TYR A 619 16.37 21.41 18.86
C TYR A 619 16.83 22.68 18.11
N LEU A 620 18.13 23.03 18.21
CA LEU A 620 18.71 24.17 17.49
C LEU A 620 18.66 24.00 15.98
N ALA A 621 18.92 22.79 15.47
CA ALA A 621 18.87 22.50 14.03
C ALA A 621 17.45 22.64 13.47
N ASN A 622 16.43 22.20 14.22
CA ASN A 622 15.02 22.36 13.86
C ASN A 622 14.59 23.81 13.92
N PHE A 623 15.04 24.57 14.94
CA PHE A 623 14.80 26.00 15.04
C PHE A 623 15.33 26.76 13.81
N ALA A 624 16.58 26.45 13.42
CA ALA A 624 17.17 27.05 12.20
C ALA A 624 16.45 26.61 10.92
N THR A 625 16.03 25.32 10.85
CA THR A 625 15.38 24.78 9.66
C THR A 625 13.95 25.33 9.50
N ALA A 626 13.26 25.67 10.59
CA ALA A 626 11.96 26.33 10.53
C ALA A 626 12.01 27.67 9.75
N LYS A 627 13.15 28.39 9.81
CA LYS A 627 13.38 29.63 9.05
C LYS A 627 13.31 29.45 7.53
N VAL A 628 13.50 28.24 7.01
CA VAL A 628 13.32 27.94 5.58
C VAL A 628 11.87 28.15 5.15
N ILE A 629 10.91 27.87 6.04
CA ILE A 629 9.48 28.08 5.80
C ILE A 629 9.08 29.51 6.15
N THR A 630 9.52 30.07 7.29
CA THR A 630 9.07 31.39 7.71
C THR A 630 9.71 32.53 6.88
N GLU A 631 10.98 32.39 6.49
CA GLU A 631 11.78 33.46 5.87
C GLU A 631 12.42 33.05 4.53
N GLY A 632 12.47 31.76 4.23
CA GLY A 632 13.33 31.20 3.18
C GLY A 632 12.64 30.67 1.94
N THR A 633 13.27 29.66 1.35
CA THR A 633 12.92 29.08 0.04
C THR A 633 11.61 28.29 0.05
N ALA A 634 10.94 28.10 1.19
CA ALA A 634 9.70 27.33 1.32
C ALA A 634 8.54 28.17 1.89
N LYS A 635 8.56 29.49 1.77
CA LYS A 635 7.51 30.40 2.28
C LYS A 635 6.09 30.04 1.82
N ASP A 636 5.94 29.45 0.64
CA ASP A 636 4.64 29.03 0.13
C ASP A 636 3.94 28.01 1.07
N ALA A 637 4.69 27.30 1.95
CA ALA A 637 4.12 26.38 2.93
C ALA A 637 3.32 27.09 4.06
N LEU A 638 3.53 28.37 4.31
CA LEU A 638 2.74 29.17 5.27
C LEU A 638 1.25 29.21 4.90
N ALA A 639 0.90 28.94 3.64
CA ALA A 639 -0.49 28.77 3.21
C ALA A 639 -1.24 27.60 3.89
N LEU A 640 -0.56 26.77 4.68
CA LEU A 640 -1.17 25.73 5.51
C LEU A 640 -1.59 26.21 6.90
N GLY A 641 -1.02 27.33 7.38
CA GLY A 641 -1.27 27.94 8.67
C GLY A 641 0.05 28.16 9.45
N ASP A 642 0.26 29.36 9.91
CA ASP A 642 1.48 29.74 10.65
C ASP A 642 1.53 29.03 12.00
N GLU A 643 0.36 28.77 12.62
CA GLU A 643 0.21 28.07 13.89
C GLU A 643 0.71 26.64 13.88
N LEU A 644 0.92 26.07 12.69
CA LEU A 644 1.42 24.70 12.55
C LEU A 644 2.92 24.59 12.83
N ASN A 645 3.68 25.69 12.86
CA ASN A 645 5.12 25.71 13.12
C ASN A 645 5.90 24.67 12.26
N LEU A 646 5.53 24.58 10.98
CA LEU A 646 6.06 23.56 10.06
C LEU A 646 7.58 23.70 9.90
N VAL A 647 8.25 22.57 9.74
CA VAL A 647 9.69 22.52 9.50
C VAL A 647 9.95 21.78 8.19
N GLY A 648 10.86 22.30 7.35
CA GLY A 648 11.15 21.63 6.09
C GLY A 648 12.26 22.29 5.28
N LYS A 649 12.67 21.59 4.22
CA LYS A 649 13.77 22.04 3.36
C LYS A 649 13.51 21.72 1.91
N THR A 650 13.80 22.68 1.02
CA THR A 650 13.83 22.48 -0.43
C THR A 650 15.17 21.85 -0.86
N GLY A 651 15.13 20.99 -1.84
CA GLY A 651 16.29 20.43 -2.52
C GLY A 651 16.21 20.68 -4.01
N THR A 652 17.31 21.09 -4.61
CA THR A 652 17.46 21.22 -6.05
C THR A 652 18.84 20.74 -6.42
N THR A 653 18.95 19.90 -7.44
CA THR A 653 20.25 19.44 -7.94
C THR A 653 20.74 20.36 -9.05
N ASN A 654 22.01 20.18 -9.44
CA ASN A 654 22.61 20.92 -10.55
C ASN A 654 21.74 20.76 -11.81
N ASP A 655 21.62 21.82 -12.59
CA ASP A 655 20.84 21.89 -13.83
C ASP A 655 19.32 21.61 -13.60
N ALA A 656 18.83 21.69 -12.34
CA ALA A 656 17.45 21.39 -11.99
C ALA A 656 16.95 20.05 -12.60
N ARG A 657 17.73 18.96 -12.39
CA ARG A 657 17.39 17.58 -12.79
C ARG A 657 16.48 16.89 -11.78
N ASP A 658 16.59 17.28 -10.52
CA ASP A 658 15.77 16.78 -9.43
C ASP A 658 15.30 17.94 -8.55
N ALA A 659 14.03 17.97 -8.26
CA ALA A 659 13.39 18.88 -7.34
C ALA A 659 12.84 18.09 -6.13
N TRP A 660 13.21 18.51 -4.93
CA TRP A 660 12.87 17.82 -3.69
C TRP A 660 12.25 18.78 -2.69
N PHE A 661 11.39 18.24 -1.86
CA PHE A 661 10.97 18.84 -0.61
C PHE A 661 10.83 17.78 0.47
N ALA A 662 11.40 18.01 1.64
CA ALA A 662 11.22 17.21 2.82
C ALA A 662 10.79 18.12 3.97
N GLY A 663 9.72 17.76 4.67
CA GLY A 663 9.19 18.57 5.77
C GLY A 663 8.21 17.79 6.63
N PHE A 664 7.84 18.38 7.77
CA PHE A 664 6.97 17.72 8.74
C PHE A 664 6.08 18.70 9.51
N SER A 665 4.97 18.16 10.00
CA SER A 665 4.09 18.70 11.04
C SER A 665 4.33 17.94 12.36
N GLY A 666 3.55 18.20 13.38
CA GLY A 666 3.65 17.45 14.65
C GLY A 666 3.31 15.96 14.55
N ASN A 667 2.60 15.53 13.51
CA ASN A 667 2.19 14.15 13.33
C ASN A 667 2.66 13.48 12.04
N TYR A 668 3.00 14.21 10.98
CA TYR A 668 3.45 13.63 9.71
C TYR A 668 4.79 14.17 9.25
N VAL A 669 5.68 13.29 8.84
CA VAL A 669 6.90 13.61 8.09
C VAL A 669 6.73 13.10 6.66
N SER A 670 7.07 13.94 5.67
CA SER A 670 6.85 13.59 4.26
C SER A 670 7.97 14.10 3.37
N VAL A 671 8.28 13.32 2.33
CA VAL A 671 9.27 13.65 1.31
C VAL A 671 8.65 13.54 -0.07
N VAL A 672 8.86 14.56 -0.88
CA VAL A 672 8.41 14.60 -2.28
C VAL A 672 9.63 14.79 -3.19
N TRP A 673 9.68 13.99 -4.25
CA TRP A 673 10.62 14.13 -5.35
C TRP A 673 9.85 14.37 -6.66
N VAL A 674 10.40 15.23 -7.51
CA VAL A 674 9.97 15.45 -8.89
C VAL A 674 11.19 15.44 -9.78
N GLY A 675 11.14 14.71 -10.90
CA GLY A 675 12.24 14.58 -11.83
C GLY A 675 11.83 13.83 -13.09
N ARG A 676 12.80 13.49 -13.91
CA ARG A 676 12.61 12.70 -15.12
C ARG A 676 13.37 11.38 -15.03
N ASP A 677 12.79 10.31 -15.54
CA ASP A 677 13.45 8.98 -15.55
C ASP A 677 14.73 8.97 -16.40
N ASP A 678 14.78 9.78 -17.45
CA ASP A 678 15.96 9.95 -18.30
C ASP A 678 17.02 10.89 -17.73
N ASN A 679 16.84 11.38 -16.51
CA ASN A 679 17.75 12.28 -15.79
C ASN A 679 18.11 13.57 -16.52
N LYS A 680 17.28 14.06 -17.45
CA LYS A 680 17.49 15.34 -18.12
C LYS A 680 17.00 16.53 -17.29
N PRO A 681 17.61 17.69 -17.44
CA PRO A 681 17.13 18.93 -16.84
C PRO A 681 15.68 19.25 -17.23
N PHE A 682 14.91 19.80 -16.28
CA PHE A 682 13.55 20.27 -16.54
C PHE A 682 13.26 21.68 -16.01
N GLY A 683 14.23 22.30 -15.32
CA GLY A 683 14.22 23.72 -15.00
C GLY A 683 13.39 24.15 -13.79
N LEU A 684 12.80 23.21 -13.00
CA LEU A 684 12.07 23.57 -11.79
C LEU A 684 12.91 23.31 -10.52
N THR A 685 12.90 24.27 -9.61
CA THR A 685 13.52 24.13 -8.28
C THR A 685 12.63 23.29 -7.36
N GLY A 686 13.15 22.88 -6.19
CA GLY A 686 12.39 22.21 -5.15
C GLY A 686 11.16 23.01 -4.71
N GLY A 687 11.29 24.34 -4.59
CA GLY A 687 10.19 25.23 -4.24
C GLY A 687 9.08 25.32 -5.31
N LYS A 688 9.40 25.12 -6.58
CA LYS A 688 8.42 25.20 -7.68
C LYS A 688 7.94 23.83 -8.17
N GLY A 689 8.71 22.76 -7.95
CA GLY A 689 8.37 21.39 -8.37
C GLY A 689 7.76 20.56 -7.25
N ALA A 690 8.51 20.28 -6.19
CA ALA A 690 8.12 19.34 -5.13
C ALA A 690 7.26 19.98 -4.03
N LEU A 691 7.60 21.19 -3.59
CA LEU A 691 6.87 21.90 -2.52
C LEU A 691 5.37 22.06 -2.81
N PRO A 692 4.90 22.44 -4.01
CA PRO A 692 3.47 22.55 -4.29
C PRO A 692 2.71 21.21 -4.15
N ILE A 693 3.35 20.07 -4.44
CA ILE A 693 2.77 18.74 -4.25
C ILE A 693 2.67 18.44 -2.74
N TRP A 694 3.73 18.74 -1.99
CA TRP A 694 3.76 18.57 -0.55
C TRP A 694 2.66 19.39 0.14
N ILE A 695 2.50 20.68 -0.22
CA ILE A 695 1.44 21.55 0.31
C ILE A 695 0.05 20.99 -0.01
N ASP A 696 -0.22 20.56 -1.25
CA ASP A 696 -1.52 19.99 -1.62
C ASP A 696 -1.80 18.67 -0.86
N TYR A 697 -0.79 17.86 -0.62
CA TYR A 697 -0.89 16.66 0.21
C TYR A 697 -1.21 16.97 1.67
N MET A 698 -0.41 17.84 2.31
CA MET A 698 -0.56 18.17 3.72
C MET A 698 -1.89 18.88 4.01
N ARG A 699 -2.37 19.74 3.12
CA ARG A 699 -3.67 20.43 3.23
C ARG A 699 -4.86 19.49 3.36
N ARG A 700 -4.75 18.26 2.83
CA ARG A 700 -5.81 17.24 2.85
C ARG A 700 -5.81 16.40 4.12
N LEU A 701 -4.82 16.58 4.96
CA LEU A 701 -4.64 15.84 6.21
C LEU A 701 -5.04 16.67 7.42
N SER A 702 -5.33 16.00 8.52
CA SER A 702 -5.50 16.63 9.82
C SER A 702 -4.13 16.81 10.46
N LEU A 703 -3.55 18.00 10.32
CA LEU A 703 -2.23 18.33 10.84
C LEU A 703 -2.31 18.77 12.31
N THR A 704 -1.24 18.45 13.04
CA THR A 704 -0.98 19.01 14.36
C THR A 704 0.26 19.92 14.32
N PRO A 705 0.30 20.96 15.15
CA PRO A 705 1.47 21.84 15.25
C PRO A 705 2.73 21.05 15.63
N VAL A 706 3.87 21.47 15.07
CA VAL A 706 5.17 21.00 15.55
C VAL A 706 5.40 21.58 16.95
N HIS A 707 5.69 20.71 17.89
CA HIS A 707 6.03 21.06 19.25
C HIS A 707 7.19 20.18 19.72
N PHE A 708 8.24 20.81 20.20
CA PHE A 708 9.35 20.13 20.85
C PHE A 708 9.46 20.62 22.30
N ASP A 709 9.50 19.69 23.23
CA ASP A 709 9.84 20.01 24.60
C ASP A 709 11.25 20.61 24.64
N THR A 710 11.41 21.73 25.33
CA THR A 710 12.70 22.37 25.46
C THR A 710 13.63 21.49 26.30
N PRO A 711 14.75 21.01 25.75
CA PRO A 711 15.72 20.22 26.51
C PRO A 711 16.29 21.01 27.71
N ASP A 712 16.61 20.29 28.80
CA ASP A 712 17.07 20.93 30.05
C ASP A 712 18.31 21.81 29.91
N LYS A 713 19.20 21.50 28.96
CA LYS A 713 20.44 22.23 28.70
C LYS A 713 20.27 23.35 27.67
N ILE A 714 19.08 23.77 27.37
CA ILE A 714 18.79 24.90 26.48
C ILE A 714 18.40 26.13 27.30
N THR A 715 19.03 27.25 26.99
CA THR A 715 18.73 28.56 27.57
C THR A 715 18.46 29.56 26.44
N GLU A 716 17.50 30.41 26.62
CA GLU A 716 17.15 31.47 25.68
C GLU A 716 17.90 32.76 26.02
N VAL A 717 18.52 33.37 25.03
CA VAL A 717 19.37 34.57 25.21
C VAL A 717 19.18 35.54 24.05
N TRP A 718 19.45 36.80 24.29
CA TRP A 718 19.56 37.80 23.23
C TRP A 718 20.97 37.77 22.63
N LEU A 719 21.04 37.52 21.31
CA LEU A 719 22.29 37.54 20.54
C LEU A 719 22.20 38.59 19.43
N GLU A 720 23.33 39.19 19.10
CA GLU A 720 23.47 40.06 17.94
C GLU A 720 23.53 39.19 16.69
N ASN A 721 22.51 39.33 15.80
CA ASN A 721 22.39 38.54 14.59
C ASN A 721 23.52 38.90 13.61
N GLY A 722 24.29 37.91 13.18
CA GLY A 722 25.43 38.07 12.30
C GLY A 722 26.79 38.09 13.00
N THR A 723 26.84 38.18 14.34
CA THR A 723 28.07 38.00 15.08
C THR A 723 28.00 36.88 16.11
N GLY A 724 26.78 36.54 16.58
CA GLY A 724 26.56 35.53 17.62
C GLY A 724 26.97 35.95 19.00
N LYS A 725 27.29 37.25 19.24
CA LYS A 725 27.70 37.80 20.54
C LYS A 725 26.48 38.07 21.42
N LEU A 726 26.67 37.97 22.74
CA LEU A 726 25.63 38.34 23.71
C LEU A 726 25.29 39.84 23.56
N THR A 727 24.00 40.15 23.55
CA THR A 727 23.47 41.50 23.43
C THR A 727 22.26 41.70 24.33
N GLN A 728 21.59 42.84 24.22
CA GLN A 728 20.38 43.19 24.96
C GLN A 728 19.26 43.42 23.97
N GLU A 729 18.01 43.22 24.41
CA GLU A 729 16.80 43.36 23.57
C GLU A 729 16.75 44.68 22.80
N TYR A 730 17.17 45.76 23.42
CA TYR A 730 17.15 47.09 22.83
C TYR A 730 18.30 47.40 21.86
N CYS A 731 19.25 46.45 21.70
CA CYS A 731 20.40 46.68 20.82
C CYS A 731 20.03 46.42 19.35
N PRO A 732 20.70 47.07 18.41
CA PRO A 732 20.52 46.82 16.99
C PRO A 732 20.77 45.33 16.63
N ASN A 733 20.03 44.76 15.74
CA ASN A 733 20.14 43.37 15.30
C ASN A 733 20.04 42.33 16.43
N ALA A 734 19.46 42.69 17.59
CA ALA A 734 19.21 41.74 18.67
C ALA A 734 18.13 40.76 18.27
N ILE A 735 18.41 39.46 18.38
CA ILE A 735 17.44 38.38 18.21
C ILE A 735 17.44 37.47 19.43
N LYS A 736 16.31 37.05 19.86
CA LYS A 736 16.13 36.11 20.95
C LYS A 736 16.12 34.69 20.41
N VAL A 737 17.12 33.90 20.81
CA VAL A 737 17.33 32.54 20.28
C VAL A 737 17.80 31.59 21.38
N PRO A 738 17.48 30.26 21.23
CA PRO A 738 17.99 29.24 22.12
C PRO A 738 19.50 29.02 21.89
N VAL A 739 20.22 28.68 22.97
CA VAL A 739 21.60 28.22 22.95
C VAL A 739 21.76 27.03 23.87
N ILE A 740 22.73 26.17 23.59
CA ILE A 740 23.13 25.12 24.53
C ILE A 740 23.88 25.82 25.69
N THR A 741 23.42 25.62 26.91
CA THR A 741 23.92 26.33 28.11
C THR A 741 25.43 26.17 28.28
N GLU A 742 25.98 25.01 27.97
CA GLU A 742 27.42 24.72 28.00
C GLU A 742 28.22 25.59 27.01
N PHE A 743 27.60 25.94 25.87
CA PHE A 743 28.19 26.70 24.77
C PHE A 743 27.73 28.17 24.75
N MET A 744 27.30 28.70 25.92
CA MET A 744 26.90 30.10 26.06
C MET A 744 27.99 31.02 25.52
N PRO A 745 27.69 31.95 24.59
CA PRO A 745 28.69 32.93 24.11
C PRO A 745 29.26 33.75 25.25
N LYS A 746 30.57 33.96 25.24
CA LYS A 746 31.26 34.77 26.26
C LYS A 746 31.50 36.21 25.79
N GLU A 747 31.58 36.41 24.48
CA GLU A 747 31.76 37.73 23.89
C GLU A 747 30.44 38.51 23.92
N ARG A 748 30.57 39.83 24.14
CA ARG A 748 29.47 40.75 24.18
C ARG A 748 29.56 41.71 22.99
N SER A 749 28.38 42.12 22.45
CA SER A 749 28.33 43.15 21.41
C SER A 749 28.73 44.52 21.99
N ASP A 750 29.07 45.45 21.11
CA ASP A 750 29.46 46.81 21.52
C ASP A 750 28.32 47.55 22.23
N CYS A 751 27.04 47.20 21.90
CA CYS A 751 25.87 47.77 22.56
C CYS A 751 25.53 47.13 23.91
N TYR A 752 26.16 46.02 24.29
CA TYR A 752 25.87 45.31 25.53
C TYR A 752 26.21 46.15 26.75
N ALA A 753 25.22 46.63 27.47
CA ALA A 753 25.40 47.23 28.80
C ALA A 753 25.30 46.11 29.83
N GLY A 754 26.37 45.88 30.60
CA GLY A 754 26.43 44.82 31.60
C GLY A 754 25.23 44.84 32.54
N ASP A 755 24.54 43.76 32.66
CA ASP A 755 23.33 43.66 33.48
C ASP A 755 23.69 43.50 34.94
N ASN A 756 23.29 44.45 35.79
CA ASN A 756 23.35 44.37 37.24
C ASN A 756 22.07 43.79 37.86
N THR A 757 21.12 43.31 37.03
CA THR A 757 19.88 42.75 37.51
C THR A 757 19.80 41.24 37.18
N GLY A 758 19.92 40.42 38.24
CA GLY A 758 19.89 38.98 38.13
C GLY A 758 18.51 38.39 37.68
N SER A 759 18.19 38.56 36.42
CA SER A 759 17.08 37.88 35.83
C SER A 759 17.50 36.51 35.34
N THR A 760 16.97 35.49 35.93
CA THR A 760 17.15 34.11 35.47
C THR A 760 16.65 33.94 34.04
N PRO A 761 17.42 33.35 33.13
CA PRO A 761 16.98 33.10 31.73
C PRO A 761 15.70 32.25 31.66
N ARG A 762 14.79 32.66 30.80
CA ARG A 762 13.51 31.96 30.60
C ARG A 762 13.73 30.80 29.63
N LYS A 763 13.15 29.59 29.89
CA LYS A 763 13.22 28.47 28.97
C LYS A 763 12.40 28.80 27.69
N PRO A 764 12.94 28.60 26.50
CA PRO A 764 12.25 28.88 25.23
C PRO A 764 11.15 27.87 24.95
N LYS A 765 10.13 28.31 24.20
CA LYS A 765 9.14 27.45 23.60
C LYS A 765 9.29 27.51 22.07
N PHE A 766 9.21 26.37 21.44
CA PHE A 766 9.25 26.28 19.98
C PHE A 766 8.06 27.01 19.31
N ASP A 767 6.97 27.17 20.05
CA ASP A 767 5.75 27.85 19.60
C ASP A 767 5.90 29.37 19.42
N ASP A 768 6.96 29.99 20.02
CA ASP A 768 7.17 31.45 19.97
C ASP A 768 7.86 31.93 18.67
N VAL A 769 8.06 31.05 17.70
CA VAL A 769 8.76 31.38 16.43
C VAL A 769 7.91 32.24 15.46
N GLY A 770 6.66 32.56 15.81
CA GLY A 770 5.72 33.14 14.85
C GLY A 770 4.89 34.37 15.24
N THR A 771 4.98 34.91 16.47
CA THR A 771 3.91 35.83 16.90
C THR A 771 4.31 37.25 17.34
N ASP A 772 5.59 37.63 17.42
CA ASP A 772 6.00 38.97 17.86
C ASP A 772 6.81 39.75 16.82
N ASP A 773 6.25 40.02 15.64
CA ASP A 773 6.73 41.08 14.77
C ASP A 773 5.56 41.97 14.30
N LYS A 774 5.07 42.82 15.23
CA LYS A 774 4.60 44.16 14.92
C LYS A 774 5.72 45.15 15.13
N ALA A 775 6.76 45.09 14.30
CA ALA A 775 7.77 46.14 14.24
C ALA A 775 8.23 46.30 12.80
N GLN A 776 7.74 47.36 12.18
CA GLN A 776 8.30 48.09 11.05
C GLN A 776 8.77 47.25 9.85
N THR A 777 7.90 47.16 8.85
CA THR A 777 8.31 46.93 7.48
C THR A 777 9.37 47.94 7.09
N PRO A 778 10.54 47.50 6.65
CA PRO A 778 11.31 48.30 5.71
C PRO A 778 10.58 48.17 4.38
N SER A 779 9.85 49.19 4.01
CA SER A 779 9.50 49.48 2.63
C SER A 779 10.78 49.42 1.81
N ASP A 780 10.68 48.86 0.60
CA ASP A 780 11.66 48.86 -0.46
C ASP A 780 12.60 47.64 -0.55
N PHE A 781 12.03 46.46 -0.77
CA PHE A 781 12.63 45.52 -1.72
C PHE A 781 11.55 45.18 -2.77
N VAL A 782 11.52 45.99 -3.83
CA VAL A 782 10.84 45.68 -5.07
C VAL A 782 11.45 44.42 -5.63
N VAL A 783 10.73 43.31 -5.61
CA VAL A 783 11.02 42.18 -6.47
C VAL A 783 10.59 42.58 -7.86
N ASP A 784 11.56 42.90 -8.69
CA ASP A 784 11.35 43.15 -10.11
C ASP A 784 10.93 41.82 -10.79
N ASP A 785 9.62 41.69 -11.03
CA ASP A 785 9.04 40.66 -11.87
C ASP A 785 9.27 40.97 -13.36
N SER A 786 10.50 41.27 -13.75
CA SER A 786 10.82 41.31 -15.16
C SER A 786 11.08 39.87 -15.65
N GLU A 787 10.16 39.38 -16.42
CA GLU A 787 10.35 38.28 -17.36
C GLU A 787 11.51 38.63 -18.31
N GLU A 788 12.73 38.25 -18.00
CA GLU A 788 13.78 38.16 -18.98
C GLU A 788 13.78 36.76 -19.58
N ASP A 789 13.31 36.74 -20.83
CA ASP A 789 13.49 35.61 -21.76
C ASP A 789 14.97 35.30 -21.91
N PHE A 790 15.43 34.19 -21.31
CA PHE A 790 16.74 33.63 -21.56
C PHE A 790 16.76 32.93 -22.90
N VAL A 791 17.33 33.60 -23.91
CA VAL A 791 17.74 33.06 -25.19
C VAL A 791 18.97 32.19 -24.96
N PHE A 792 18.87 30.89 -25.23
CA PHE A 792 19.99 29.98 -25.27
C PHE A 792 20.70 30.17 -26.62
N GLU A 793 21.91 30.71 -26.62
CA GLU A 793 22.84 30.57 -27.73
C GLU A 793 23.30 29.12 -27.88
N ASN A 794 23.01 28.55 -29.01
CA ASN A 794 23.52 27.27 -29.48
C ASN A 794 24.97 27.40 -29.91
N ASP A 795 25.91 27.02 -29.07
CA ASP A 795 27.26 26.67 -29.50
C ASP A 795 27.34 25.17 -29.80
N THR A 796 27.28 24.84 -31.05
CA THR A 796 27.64 23.54 -31.61
C THR A 796 29.18 23.45 -31.74
N PRO A 797 29.81 22.42 -31.18
CA PRO A 797 31.14 21.99 -31.60
C PRO A 797 30.99 20.98 -32.74
N THR A 798 31.62 21.33 -33.86
CA THR A 798 31.84 20.53 -35.06
C THR A 798 32.52 19.18 -34.79
N ASP A 799 32.05 18.19 -35.52
CA ASP A 799 32.61 16.85 -35.75
C ASP A 799 34.12 16.85 -36.05
N THR A 800 34.84 15.88 -35.45
CA THR A 800 35.92 15.18 -36.13
C THR A 800 35.96 13.71 -35.75
N ASN A 801 35.93 12.87 -36.80
CA ASN A 801 36.01 11.42 -36.86
C ASN A 801 37.13 10.76 -36.04
N ALA A 802 36.86 9.55 -35.52
CA ALA A 802 37.59 8.32 -35.91
C ALA A 802 37.03 7.10 -35.18
N SER A 803 36.44 6.24 -35.90
CA SER A 803 36.59 4.78 -36.16
C SER A 803 37.13 3.86 -35.05
N GLU A 804 36.38 2.79 -34.93
CA GLU A 804 36.74 1.38 -34.88
C GLU A 804 36.82 0.62 -33.53
N ASN A 805 35.93 -0.34 -33.46
CA ASN A 805 36.09 -1.76 -33.13
C ASN A 805 36.22 -2.26 -31.68
N SER A 806 35.26 -3.08 -31.38
CA SER A 806 35.35 -4.46 -30.85
C SER A 806 34.60 -4.68 -29.54
N SER A 807 33.52 -5.46 -29.66
CA SER A 807 32.97 -6.40 -28.66
C SER A 807 33.90 -7.63 -28.61
N PRO A 808 33.86 -8.55 -27.63
CA PRO A 808 32.69 -9.09 -26.91
C PRO A 808 32.92 -9.52 -25.43
N ALA A 809 31.77 -9.83 -24.77
CA ALA A 809 31.50 -10.88 -23.80
C ALA A 809 32.46 -11.15 -22.63
N ASP A 810 31.94 -11.13 -21.42
CA ASP A 810 31.87 -12.33 -20.58
C ASP A 810 30.93 -12.11 -19.37
N ALA A 811 30.11 -13.14 -19.16
CA ALA A 811 29.22 -13.35 -18.03
C ALA A 811 30.03 -13.78 -16.80
N VAL A 812 29.68 -13.27 -15.62
CA VAL A 812 29.88 -14.03 -14.35
C VAL A 812 28.71 -13.73 -13.41
N GLU A 813 28.05 -14.81 -13.01
CA GLU A 813 27.15 -14.97 -11.88
C GLU A 813 27.77 -14.47 -10.57
N PHE A 814 27.00 -13.83 -9.74
CA PHE A 814 26.72 -14.17 -8.33
C PHE A 814 25.56 -13.32 -7.81
#